data_5b85c95cd5c465810c502bd63b1db3ea
#
_entry.id   5b85c95cd5c465810c502bd63b1db3ea
#
_cell.length_a   1.000
_cell.length_b   1.000
_cell.length_c   1.000
_cell.angle_alpha   90.00
_cell.angle_beta   90.00
_cell.angle_gamma   90.00
#
_symmetry.space_group_name_H-M   'P 1'
#
loop_
_entity.id
_entity.type
_entity.pdbx_description
1 polymer ?
#
loop_
_entity_poly.entity_id
_entity_poly.type
_entity_poly.pdbx_seq_one_letter_code
_entity_poly.pdbx_strand_id
1 'polypeptide(L)'
;MTLVLPQSTVRLINGATNNHRHPGLQLDKFSIPGDQQAQKAALEEVCLIPGDSSLFASLAERRRRTLKSLPGAIEFRCTTAGPLTLHLSRASALENAGICLHPLYGFVYLPGSGLKGMARAYAETVWLPTQTDPQQAWRNIEDVFGWAPNPERKQQIKDRKHPASVRREDDSDAESPEIKASSGHIVFHDAWPTGWPQLIVDIVNNHHPHYYPGQAGKLDDQGRCRDCGFRPDDPNAHPPGDWEDPVPVYFLALKPETTFTFPLSKRRPDVAGDLLTHARQWLLGALCHLGAGAKTNAGYGAFKPATGTEPTLPAAVDETWKAATAGRSPKRGVLETTLELVTPGFLAGAEQYGGAAAEGCDLRPATLRGHLRWWWRALHAGFLDVKTLRALEAAIWGDTRAGGAVRIVLENTGVPAAQLYDKQSKANFDRDAKKSDHGIPGSDPQKTTQGLWYASYGMDEGRQNNRRQRCVLEPPASWRLRLIARPTRFFTNRADAADPKRGNQGKPITAEQVLDQAKAALWLACHFGAVGSKARKGFGSLAAAGLDGWTLEKCHETAGQLRTALELPNSFSESHAHSSSLQQMLNPVEVAFSWPNVWHVLDQVGFAYQAFAKKYKHQREKMALGLPRRIGNPVQGTFNPAPPVTTNGRCSSPVHIHIDRRDGGWLVRAVAFPAARLPDLDASTTFLKGFLKDFGDDLRRRSNLQPPPSAPSPSRDATRQHAPAPPAGPSLPSAGDPVDAVLLEEKTKKGGWKARHEPSGLTGPIQNSADVPADRKAGDKLTLIVASANPREIAFRYPTAADEQRARKPRGRPKGDRGGAPGGRR
;
A
#
# COMPACT_ATOMS: atom_id res chain seq x y z
N MET A 1 23.04 -14.84 -13.73
CA MET A 1 23.26 -16.16 -13.14
C MET A 1 22.38 -17.18 -13.84
N THR A 2 22.88 -18.34 -14.18
CA THR A 2 22.11 -19.46 -14.72
C THR A 2 21.62 -20.33 -13.56
N LEU A 3 20.40 -20.82 -13.63
CA LEU A 3 19.92 -21.82 -12.67
C LEU A 3 20.83 -23.04 -12.70
N VAL A 4 21.37 -23.41 -11.54
CA VAL A 4 22.19 -24.62 -11.39
C VAL A 4 21.24 -25.82 -11.25
N LEU A 5 20.67 -26.24 -12.38
CA LEU A 5 19.74 -27.36 -12.47
C LEU A 5 20.24 -28.34 -13.53
N PRO A 6 19.88 -29.66 -13.42
CA PRO A 6 20.12 -30.60 -14.50
C PRO A 6 19.51 -30.12 -15.81
N GLN A 7 20.23 -30.33 -16.91
CA GLN A 7 19.79 -29.87 -18.24
C GLN A 7 18.38 -30.39 -18.62
N SER A 8 18.02 -31.61 -18.22
CA SER A 8 16.69 -32.16 -18.40
C SER A 8 15.63 -31.32 -17.71
N THR A 9 15.89 -30.88 -16.46
CA THR A 9 14.98 -30.01 -15.70
C THR A 9 14.85 -28.64 -16.36
N VAL A 10 15.96 -28.04 -16.80
CA VAL A 10 15.93 -26.75 -17.51
C VAL A 10 15.10 -26.85 -18.79
N ARG A 11 15.23 -27.95 -19.55
CA ARG A 11 14.42 -28.20 -20.77
C ARG A 11 12.93 -28.30 -20.44
N LEU A 12 12.58 -29.01 -19.37
CA LEU A 12 11.18 -29.12 -18.93
C LEU A 12 10.61 -27.76 -18.51
N ILE A 13 11.34 -26.99 -17.74
CA ILE A 13 10.91 -25.64 -17.31
C ILE A 13 10.72 -24.72 -18.52
N ASN A 14 11.68 -24.69 -19.44
CA ASN A 14 11.62 -23.85 -20.63
C ASN A 14 10.54 -24.29 -21.64
N GLY A 15 10.19 -25.58 -21.66
CA GLY A 15 9.10 -26.11 -22.48
C GLY A 15 7.72 -26.06 -21.82
N ALA A 16 7.66 -25.86 -20.50
CA ALA A 16 6.39 -25.81 -19.77
C ALA A 16 5.75 -24.42 -19.89
N THR A 17 4.50 -24.39 -20.31
CA THR A 17 3.70 -23.17 -20.20
C THR A 17 3.40 -22.84 -18.73
N ASN A 18 3.02 -21.61 -18.41
CA ASN A 18 2.66 -21.21 -17.04
C ASN A 18 1.57 -22.10 -16.42
N ASN A 19 0.66 -22.63 -17.25
CA ASN A 19 -0.42 -23.52 -16.81
C ASN A 19 0.06 -24.87 -16.22
N HIS A 20 1.30 -25.27 -16.49
CA HIS A 20 1.90 -26.53 -16.01
C HIS A 20 2.95 -26.33 -14.93
N ARG A 21 3.11 -25.11 -14.42
CA ARG A 21 4.07 -24.80 -13.35
C ARG A 21 3.39 -24.76 -12.00
N HIS A 22 4.11 -25.16 -10.98
CA HIS A 22 3.66 -25.07 -9.58
C HIS A 22 4.24 -23.80 -8.94
N PRO A 23 3.40 -22.87 -8.40
CA PRO A 23 3.88 -21.60 -7.86
C PRO A 23 4.96 -21.72 -6.78
N GLY A 24 4.83 -22.68 -5.87
CA GLY A 24 5.82 -22.91 -4.82
C GLY A 24 7.16 -23.41 -5.35
N LEU A 25 7.19 -24.28 -6.37
CA LEU A 25 8.43 -24.71 -7.02
C LEU A 25 9.08 -23.56 -7.79
N GLN A 26 8.29 -22.74 -8.48
CA GLN A 26 8.78 -21.55 -9.16
C GLN A 26 9.45 -20.61 -8.15
N LEU A 27 8.80 -20.33 -7.02
CA LEU A 27 9.33 -19.44 -6.00
C LEU A 27 10.58 -20.01 -5.32
N ASP A 28 10.55 -21.27 -4.90
CA ASP A 28 11.57 -21.84 -4.01
C ASP A 28 12.77 -22.44 -4.73
N LYS A 29 12.58 -22.89 -5.99
CA LYS A 29 13.59 -23.69 -6.71
C LYS A 29 13.99 -23.09 -8.07
N PHE A 30 13.09 -22.37 -8.72
CA PHE A 30 13.29 -21.92 -10.09
C PHE A 30 13.45 -20.40 -10.23
N SER A 31 13.37 -19.67 -9.14
CA SER A 31 13.69 -18.24 -9.10
C SER A 31 15.20 -18.04 -9.03
N ILE A 32 15.71 -17.09 -9.82
CA ILE A 32 17.14 -16.75 -9.85
C ILE A 32 17.35 -15.56 -8.92
N PRO A 33 18.22 -15.68 -7.90
CA PRO A 33 18.59 -14.55 -7.07
C PRO A 33 19.37 -13.51 -7.90
N GLY A 34 19.12 -12.24 -7.63
CA GLY A 34 19.76 -11.14 -8.33
C GLY A 34 19.55 -9.82 -7.60
N ASP A 35 19.62 -8.73 -8.33
CA ASP A 35 19.29 -7.42 -7.81
C ASP A 35 17.76 -7.28 -7.55
N GLN A 36 17.35 -6.12 -7.09
CA GLN A 36 15.94 -5.85 -6.77
C GLN A 36 15.01 -5.98 -7.99
N GLN A 37 15.47 -5.67 -9.19
CA GLN A 37 14.69 -5.81 -10.41
C GLN A 37 14.55 -7.28 -10.82
N ALA A 38 15.61 -8.05 -10.69
CA ALA A 38 15.59 -9.50 -10.92
C ALA A 38 14.64 -10.18 -9.89
N GLN A 39 14.68 -9.75 -8.62
CA GLN A 39 13.74 -10.25 -7.62
C GLN A 39 12.29 -9.94 -7.98
N LYS A 40 12.01 -8.68 -8.39
CA LYS A 40 10.66 -8.29 -8.84
C LYS A 40 10.19 -9.17 -9.99
N ALA A 41 10.99 -9.33 -11.03
CA ALA A 41 10.66 -10.15 -12.20
C ALA A 41 10.38 -11.63 -11.82
N ALA A 42 11.20 -12.21 -10.94
CA ALA A 42 11.00 -13.56 -10.46
C ALA A 42 9.66 -13.73 -9.69
N LEU A 43 9.27 -12.73 -8.91
CA LEU A 43 7.99 -12.74 -8.19
C LEU A 43 6.80 -12.55 -9.15
N GLU A 44 6.95 -11.73 -10.18
CA GLU A 44 5.95 -11.55 -11.23
C GLU A 44 5.69 -12.87 -11.99
N GLU A 45 6.74 -13.64 -12.29
CA GLU A 45 6.59 -14.96 -12.89
C GLU A 45 5.73 -15.90 -12.02
N VAL A 46 5.90 -15.87 -10.68
CA VAL A 46 5.06 -16.65 -9.77
C VAL A 46 3.60 -16.21 -9.82
N CYS A 47 3.35 -14.90 -9.88
CA CYS A 47 1.99 -14.34 -9.97
C CYS A 47 1.28 -14.69 -11.29
N LEU A 48 2.03 -14.91 -12.36
CA LEU A 48 1.50 -15.28 -13.68
C LEU A 48 1.10 -16.76 -13.81
N ILE A 49 1.41 -17.59 -12.80
CA ILE A 49 1.01 -19.01 -12.83
C ILE A 49 -0.48 -19.09 -12.49
N PRO A 50 -1.34 -19.49 -13.42
CA PRO A 50 -2.77 -19.58 -13.18
C PRO A 50 -3.10 -20.76 -12.28
N GLY A 51 -4.17 -20.62 -11.52
CA GLY A 51 -4.73 -21.72 -10.75
C GLY A 51 -5.65 -22.62 -11.58
N ASP A 52 -5.68 -23.89 -11.24
CA ASP A 52 -6.70 -24.79 -11.72
C ASP A 52 -7.94 -24.70 -10.80
N SER A 53 -8.91 -23.89 -11.23
CA SER A 53 -10.14 -23.66 -10.46
C SER A 53 -11.00 -24.92 -10.34
N SER A 54 -10.96 -25.85 -11.32
CA SER A 54 -11.75 -27.08 -11.30
C SER A 54 -11.16 -28.09 -10.32
N LEU A 55 -9.85 -28.27 -10.36
CA LEU A 55 -9.11 -29.08 -9.38
C LEU A 55 -9.31 -28.50 -7.97
N PHE A 56 -9.15 -27.18 -7.80
CA PHE A 56 -9.34 -26.53 -6.50
C PHE A 56 -10.74 -26.76 -5.93
N ALA A 57 -11.78 -26.61 -6.74
CA ALA A 57 -13.17 -26.86 -6.31
C ALA A 57 -13.36 -28.31 -5.86
N SER A 58 -12.83 -29.28 -6.59
CA SER A 58 -12.89 -30.70 -6.25
C SER A 58 -12.17 -31.01 -4.94
N LEU A 59 -11.00 -30.40 -4.73
CA LEU A 59 -10.20 -30.54 -3.50
C LEU A 59 -10.92 -29.89 -2.30
N ALA A 60 -11.49 -28.72 -2.48
CA ALA A 60 -12.23 -28.01 -1.43
C ALA A 60 -13.46 -28.80 -1.00
N GLU A 61 -14.21 -29.38 -1.96
CA GLU A 61 -15.38 -30.19 -1.64
C GLU A 61 -14.99 -31.51 -0.93
N ARG A 62 -13.95 -32.19 -1.38
CA ARG A 62 -13.43 -33.39 -0.69
C ARG A 62 -13.05 -33.05 0.75
N ARG A 63 -12.30 -31.96 0.93
CA ARG A 63 -11.89 -31.49 2.26
C ARG A 63 -13.10 -31.14 3.13
N ARG A 64 -14.08 -30.45 2.59
CA ARG A 64 -15.32 -30.09 3.31
C ARG A 64 -16.06 -31.32 3.83
N ARG A 65 -16.15 -32.40 3.00
CA ARG A 65 -16.75 -33.68 3.44
C ARG A 65 -15.97 -34.29 4.59
N THR A 66 -14.64 -34.31 4.49
CA THR A 66 -13.78 -34.82 5.58
C THR A 66 -13.96 -34.01 6.87
N LEU A 67 -13.97 -32.68 6.78
CA LEU A 67 -14.14 -31.83 7.95
C LEU A 67 -15.51 -32.04 8.61
N LYS A 68 -16.58 -32.19 7.83
CA LYS A 68 -17.94 -32.44 8.33
C LYS A 68 -18.09 -33.75 9.09
N SER A 69 -17.21 -34.75 8.84
CA SER A 69 -17.24 -36.00 9.59
C SER A 69 -16.54 -35.94 10.94
N LEU A 70 -15.86 -34.81 11.25
CA LEU A 70 -15.17 -34.64 12.52
C LEU A 70 -16.14 -34.24 13.65
N PRO A 71 -15.84 -34.59 14.92
CA PRO A 71 -16.70 -34.29 16.05
C PRO A 71 -16.97 -32.79 16.20
N GLY A 72 -18.23 -32.41 16.20
CA GLY A 72 -18.66 -31.02 16.42
C GLY A 72 -18.05 -30.01 15.48
N ALA A 73 -17.74 -30.42 14.25
CA ALA A 73 -17.08 -29.54 13.27
C ALA A 73 -17.97 -28.33 12.94
N ILE A 74 -17.37 -27.16 13.00
CA ILE A 74 -17.96 -25.88 12.55
C ILE A 74 -17.01 -25.19 11.60
N GLU A 75 -17.54 -24.33 10.74
CA GLU A 75 -16.76 -23.45 9.90
C GLU A 75 -17.36 -22.04 9.88
N PHE A 76 -16.52 -21.03 9.76
CA PHE A 76 -16.95 -19.66 9.51
C PHE A 76 -16.05 -19.02 8.44
N ARG A 77 -16.50 -17.90 7.89
CA ARG A 77 -15.80 -17.22 6.80
C ARG A 77 -15.40 -15.80 7.19
N CYS A 78 -14.19 -15.42 6.81
CA CYS A 78 -13.72 -14.05 6.89
C CYS A 78 -13.03 -13.67 5.59
N THR A 79 -13.14 -12.39 5.23
CA THR A 79 -12.54 -11.81 4.04
C THR A 79 -11.39 -10.90 4.44
N THR A 80 -10.31 -10.89 3.70
CA THR A 80 -9.18 -10.00 3.95
C THR A 80 -9.57 -8.55 3.65
N ALA A 81 -9.43 -7.67 4.63
CA ALA A 81 -9.69 -6.24 4.49
C ALA A 81 -8.51 -5.50 3.84
N GLY A 82 -7.33 -6.08 3.86
CA GLY A 82 -6.10 -5.59 3.23
C GLY A 82 -5.30 -6.74 2.64
N PRO A 83 -4.13 -6.48 2.04
CA PRO A 83 -3.28 -7.54 1.51
C PRO A 83 -2.82 -8.48 2.64
N LEU A 84 -2.57 -9.74 2.30
CA LEU A 84 -2.08 -10.73 3.26
C LEU A 84 -0.72 -11.26 2.81
N THR A 85 0.24 -11.28 3.72
CA THR A 85 1.52 -11.96 3.53
C THR A 85 1.92 -12.72 4.79
N LEU A 86 2.60 -13.85 4.62
CA LEU A 86 3.04 -14.69 5.74
C LEU A 86 4.25 -15.52 5.31
N HIS A 87 5.06 -15.97 6.27
CA HIS A 87 6.26 -16.77 6.03
C HIS A 87 7.24 -16.13 5.03
N LEU A 88 7.50 -14.84 5.16
CA LEU A 88 8.36 -14.08 4.25
C LEU A 88 9.76 -14.71 4.09
N SER A 89 10.31 -15.31 5.14
CA SER A 89 11.63 -15.96 5.15
C SER A 89 11.63 -17.39 4.57
N ARG A 90 10.49 -17.90 4.06
CA ARG A 90 10.39 -19.28 3.60
C ARG A 90 11.08 -19.53 2.25
N ALA A 91 11.15 -18.54 1.38
CA ALA A 91 11.78 -18.71 0.07
C ALA A 91 13.27 -18.97 0.22
N SER A 92 13.76 -20.01 -0.46
CA SER A 92 15.17 -20.43 -0.38
C SER A 92 16.08 -19.69 -1.36
N ALA A 93 15.52 -19.19 -2.47
CA ALA A 93 16.30 -18.49 -3.50
C ALA A 93 16.24 -16.95 -3.35
N LEU A 94 15.18 -16.42 -2.74
CA LEU A 94 14.96 -14.97 -2.62
C LEU A 94 14.79 -14.58 -1.15
N GLU A 95 15.42 -13.48 -0.74
CA GLU A 95 15.32 -12.99 0.63
C GLU A 95 14.02 -12.23 0.87
N ASN A 96 13.37 -12.51 2.00
CA ASN A 96 12.16 -11.80 2.47
C ASN A 96 11.00 -11.75 1.44
N ALA A 97 10.96 -12.69 0.50
CA ALA A 97 10.01 -12.72 -0.60
C ALA A 97 9.00 -13.87 -0.52
N GLY A 98 9.14 -14.76 0.47
CA GLY A 98 8.32 -15.95 0.62
C GLY A 98 6.87 -15.70 0.95
N ILE A 99 6.03 -16.69 0.64
CA ILE A 99 4.62 -16.76 1.05
C ILE A 99 4.26 -18.21 1.35
N CYS A 100 3.28 -18.45 2.24
CA CYS A 100 2.85 -19.80 2.58
C CYS A 100 1.96 -20.38 1.48
N LEU A 101 2.54 -21.21 0.62
CA LEU A 101 1.83 -21.95 -0.42
C LEU A 101 1.61 -23.41 -0.01
N HIS A 102 0.46 -23.97 -0.39
CA HIS A 102 0.18 -25.38 -0.16
C HIS A 102 1.19 -26.24 -0.95
N PRO A 103 1.91 -27.16 -0.29
CA PRO A 103 3.06 -27.83 -0.89
C PRO A 103 2.74 -28.65 -2.13
N LEU A 104 1.52 -29.19 -2.22
CA LEU A 104 1.09 -30.03 -3.36
C LEU A 104 0.34 -29.24 -4.43
N TYR A 105 -0.39 -28.20 -4.05
CA TYR A 105 -1.34 -27.54 -4.95
C TYR A 105 -0.99 -26.08 -5.27
N GLY A 106 -0.09 -25.45 -4.50
CA GLY A 106 0.45 -24.13 -4.82
C GLY A 106 -0.43 -22.92 -4.48
N PHE A 107 -1.61 -23.09 -3.90
CA PHE A 107 -2.42 -21.96 -3.44
C PHE A 107 -2.04 -21.50 -2.03
N VAL A 108 -2.31 -20.23 -1.70
CA VAL A 108 -2.07 -19.68 -0.36
C VAL A 108 -3.06 -20.26 0.65
N TYR A 109 -2.57 -20.66 1.80
CA TYR A 109 -3.39 -21.10 2.93
C TYR A 109 -2.85 -20.57 4.25
N LEU A 110 -3.66 -20.57 5.30
CA LEU A 110 -3.26 -20.19 6.65
C LEU A 110 -3.14 -21.46 7.50
N PRO A 111 -1.93 -21.79 7.98
CA PRO A 111 -1.73 -22.98 8.80
C PRO A 111 -2.52 -22.94 10.11
N GLY A 112 -3.18 -24.03 10.46
CA GLY A 112 -3.97 -24.16 11.68
C GLY A 112 -3.17 -23.91 12.95
N SER A 113 -1.89 -24.29 12.96
CA SER A 113 -0.99 -24.01 14.09
C SER A 113 -0.79 -22.50 14.31
N GLY A 114 -0.66 -21.70 13.22
CA GLY A 114 -0.59 -20.25 13.29
C GLY A 114 -1.91 -19.64 13.76
N LEU A 115 -3.05 -20.16 13.27
CA LEU A 115 -4.37 -19.73 13.70
C LEU A 115 -4.62 -20.02 15.18
N LYS A 116 -4.23 -21.20 15.67
CA LYS A 116 -4.29 -21.58 17.07
C LYS A 116 -3.47 -20.62 17.94
N GLY A 117 -2.22 -20.35 17.56
CA GLY A 117 -1.35 -19.41 18.29
C GLY A 117 -1.91 -18.00 18.37
N MET A 118 -2.48 -17.52 17.26
CA MET A 118 -3.08 -16.20 17.16
C MET A 118 -4.38 -16.08 18.00
N ALA A 119 -5.25 -17.09 17.97
CA ALA A 119 -6.45 -17.17 18.79
C ALA A 119 -6.09 -17.17 20.29
N ARG A 120 -5.04 -17.91 20.67
CA ARG A 120 -4.52 -17.92 22.04
C ARG A 120 -4.00 -16.54 22.47
N ALA A 121 -3.22 -15.89 21.62
CA ALA A 121 -2.73 -14.54 21.90
C ALA A 121 -3.89 -13.54 22.12
N TYR A 122 -4.97 -13.66 21.35
CA TYR A 122 -6.17 -12.85 21.54
C TYR A 122 -6.86 -13.17 22.86
N ALA A 123 -7.06 -14.46 23.17
CA ALA A 123 -7.67 -14.90 24.42
C ALA A 123 -6.90 -14.36 25.63
N GLU A 124 -5.57 -14.49 25.65
CA GLU A 124 -4.73 -14.06 26.76
C GLU A 124 -4.61 -12.54 26.89
N THR A 125 -4.51 -11.81 25.77
CA THR A 125 -4.16 -10.37 25.81
C THR A 125 -5.35 -9.42 25.66
N VAL A 126 -6.48 -9.89 25.12
CA VAL A 126 -7.66 -9.07 24.87
C VAL A 126 -8.85 -9.54 25.68
N TRP A 127 -9.20 -10.84 25.58
CA TRP A 127 -10.39 -11.38 26.23
C TRP A 127 -10.21 -11.59 27.73
N LEU A 128 -9.15 -12.26 28.19
CA LEU A 128 -8.92 -12.56 29.61
C LEU A 128 -9.01 -11.32 30.53
N PRO A 129 -8.40 -10.17 30.18
CA PRO A 129 -8.48 -8.98 31.03
C PRO A 129 -9.87 -8.40 31.22
N THR A 130 -10.85 -8.84 30.43
CA THR A 130 -12.26 -8.38 30.54
C THR A 130 -13.11 -9.30 31.40
N GLN A 131 -12.57 -10.45 31.84
CA GLN A 131 -13.33 -11.45 32.58
C GLN A 131 -13.38 -11.13 34.07
N THR A 132 -14.53 -11.38 34.68
CA THR A 132 -14.77 -11.17 36.10
C THR A 132 -14.16 -12.25 36.97
N ASP A 133 -14.11 -13.49 36.47
CA ASP A 133 -13.37 -14.62 37.05
C ASP A 133 -12.15 -14.97 36.19
N PRO A 134 -10.95 -14.44 36.51
CA PRO A 134 -9.74 -14.73 35.76
C PRO A 134 -9.30 -16.20 35.89
N GLN A 135 -9.67 -16.88 36.98
CA GLN A 135 -9.26 -18.28 37.17
C GLN A 135 -10.04 -19.20 36.22
N GLN A 136 -11.35 -19.06 36.17
CA GLN A 136 -12.18 -19.83 35.24
C GLN A 136 -11.84 -19.46 33.77
N ALA A 137 -11.59 -18.20 33.50
CA ALA A 137 -11.18 -17.75 32.18
C ALA A 137 -9.87 -18.42 31.73
N TRP A 138 -8.89 -18.54 32.61
CA TRP A 138 -7.66 -19.27 32.32
C TRP A 138 -7.89 -20.76 32.09
N ARG A 139 -8.76 -21.42 32.88
CA ARG A 139 -9.13 -22.84 32.64
C ARG A 139 -9.68 -23.02 31.23
N ASN A 140 -10.59 -22.15 30.81
CA ASN A 140 -11.14 -22.18 29.45
C ASN A 140 -10.05 -22.05 28.38
N ILE A 141 -9.08 -21.15 28.56
CA ILE A 141 -7.94 -20.99 27.65
C ILE A 141 -7.10 -22.27 27.58
N GLU A 142 -6.76 -22.87 28.71
CA GLU A 142 -5.99 -24.11 28.75
C GLU A 142 -6.75 -25.29 28.16
N ASP A 143 -8.04 -25.38 28.40
CA ASP A 143 -8.89 -26.43 27.83
C ASP A 143 -8.98 -26.34 26.32
N VAL A 144 -9.09 -25.13 25.77
CA VAL A 144 -9.11 -24.93 24.30
C VAL A 144 -7.74 -25.23 23.68
N PHE A 145 -6.66 -24.65 24.23
CA PHE A 145 -5.36 -24.63 23.56
C PHE A 145 -4.38 -25.71 24.05
N GLY A 146 -4.62 -26.25 25.24
CA GLY A 146 -3.66 -27.09 25.94
C GLY A 146 -2.56 -26.30 26.65
N TRP A 147 -1.80 -27.01 27.44
CA TRP A 147 -0.70 -26.44 28.20
C TRP A 147 0.54 -27.34 28.13
N ALA A 148 1.70 -26.74 28.04
CA ALA A 148 2.98 -27.43 28.11
C ALA A 148 3.89 -26.76 29.15
N PRO A 149 4.55 -27.54 30.04
CA PRO A 149 5.51 -26.97 30.98
C PRO A 149 6.67 -26.31 30.22
N ASN A 150 6.98 -25.09 30.58
CA ASN A 150 8.15 -24.36 30.13
C ASN A 150 9.02 -24.04 31.37
N PRO A 151 10.33 -24.36 31.36
CA PRO A 151 11.21 -24.02 32.45
C PRO A 151 11.20 -22.54 32.85
N GLU A 152 11.09 -21.65 31.89
CA GLU A 152 11.02 -20.21 32.17
C GLU A 152 9.68 -19.79 32.83
N ARG A 153 8.61 -20.55 32.63
CA ARG A 153 7.31 -20.33 33.27
C ARG A 153 7.20 -20.91 34.65
N LYS A 154 8.13 -21.81 35.09
CA LYS A 154 8.18 -22.34 36.45
C LYS A 154 8.24 -21.23 37.52
N GLN A 155 8.95 -20.13 37.22
CA GLN A 155 9.04 -18.99 38.14
C GLN A 155 7.70 -18.21 38.19
N GLN A 156 7.03 -18.08 37.08
CA GLN A 156 5.71 -17.43 37.00
C GLN A 156 4.63 -18.24 37.72
N ILE A 157 4.76 -19.56 37.75
CA ILE A 157 3.90 -20.46 38.50
C ILE A 157 4.08 -20.24 40.01
N LYS A 158 5.34 -20.14 40.49
CA LYS A 158 5.65 -19.83 41.87
C LYS A 158 5.13 -18.46 42.31
N ASP A 159 5.08 -17.50 41.40
CA ASP A 159 4.59 -16.15 41.67
C ASP A 159 3.05 -16.03 41.61
N ARG A 160 2.30 -17.12 41.59
CA ARG A 160 0.81 -17.19 41.51
C ARG A 160 0.20 -16.49 40.31
N LYS A 161 0.99 -16.28 39.26
CA LYS A 161 0.53 -15.53 38.08
C LYS A 161 0.19 -16.42 36.88
N HIS A 162 0.41 -17.74 37.03
CA HIS A 162 0.19 -18.67 35.91
C HIS A 162 -1.03 -19.59 36.15
N PRO A 163 -1.79 -19.86 35.08
CA PRO A 163 -3.02 -20.68 35.14
C PRO A 163 -2.83 -22.09 35.67
N ALA A 164 -1.67 -22.70 35.49
CA ALA A 164 -1.40 -24.00 36.09
C ALA A 164 -1.42 -24.02 37.63
N SER A 165 -1.27 -22.87 38.31
CA SER A 165 -1.43 -22.75 39.75
C SER A 165 -2.90 -22.90 40.18
N VAL A 166 -3.85 -22.62 39.28
CA VAL A 166 -5.29 -22.72 39.53
C VAL A 166 -5.77 -24.16 39.54
N ARG A 167 -5.19 -25.04 38.72
CA ARG A 167 -5.52 -26.48 38.68
C ARG A 167 -5.00 -27.27 39.89
N ARG A 168 -4.07 -26.70 40.65
CA ARG A 168 -3.44 -27.39 41.82
C ARG A 168 -4.31 -27.28 43.11
N GLU A 169 -5.12 -26.25 43.20
CA GLU A 169 -5.98 -26.07 44.38
C GLU A 169 -7.10 -27.11 44.43
N ASP A 170 -7.44 -27.74 43.28
CA ASP A 170 -8.45 -28.77 43.18
C ASP A 170 -7.92 -30.20 43.31
N ASP A 171 -6.58 -30.39 43.21
CA ASP A 171 -5.92 -31.70 43.39
C ASP A 171 -5.36 -31.81 44.82
N SER A 172 -6.19 -32.22 45.75
CA SER A 172 -5.94 -32.24 47.22
C SER A 172 -4.94 -33.30 47.72
N ASP A 173 -4.34 -34.11 46.83
CA ASP A 173 -3.63 -35.32 47.29
C ASP A 173 -2.19 -35.51 46.80
N ALA A 174 -1.41 -34.49 46.41
CA ALA A 174 -0.05 -34.73 45.93
C ALA A 174 1.02 -33.84 46.57
N GLU A 175 1.89 -34.49 47.35
CA GLU A 175 3.23 -33.99 47.66
C GLU A 175 3.99 -33.72 46.32
N SER A 176 4.11 -32.46 45.90
CA SER A 176 4.79 -32.02 44.68
C SER A 176 4.23 -32.61 43.38
N PRO A 177 3.06 -32.16 42.92
CA PRO A 177 2.51 -32.67 41.67
C PRO A 177 3.43 -32.35 40.49
N GLU A 178 3.79 -33.35 39.71
CA GLU A 178 4.42 -33.18 38.41
C GLU A 178 3.49 -32.34 37.52
N ILE A 179 3.99 -31.23 37.06
CA ILE A 179 3.23 -30.37 36.16
C ILE A 179 3.07 -31.13 34.84
N LYS A 180 1.92 -31.77 34.62
CA LYS A 180 1.65 -32.56 33.40
C LYS A 180 1.23 -31.66 32.24
N ALA A 181 1.79 -31.89 31.05
CA ALA A 181 1.30 -31.27 29.84
C ALA A 181 -0.11 -31.74 29.53
N SER A 182 -0.94 -30.84 29.05
CA SER A 182 -2.30 -31.14 28.57
C SER A 182 -2.47 -30.75 27.11
N SER A 183 -3.13 -31.62 26.35
CA SER A 183 -3.52 -31.32 24.98
C SER A 183 -4.81 -30.52 24.97
N GLY A 184 -4.90 -29.47 24.14
CA GLY A 184 -6.15 -28.73 23.98
C GLY A 184 -7.27 -29.59 23.37
N HIS A 185 -8.49 -29.25 23.73
CA HIS A 185 -9.70 -29.98 23.31
C HIS A 185 -10.22 -29.55 21.94
N ILE A 186 -9.77 -28.41 21.39
CA ILE A 186 -10.18 -27.90 20.09
C ILE A 186 -9.06 -28.01 19.08
N VAL A 187 -9.41 -28.47 17.88
CA VAL A 187 -8.52 -28.58 16.73
C VAL A 187 -8.78 -27.38 15.80
N PHE A 188 -7.74 -26.63 15.54
CA PHE A 188 -7.70 -25.55 14.57
C PHE A 188 -7.16 -26.12 13.24
N HIS A 189 -8.03 -26.18 12.24
CA HIS A 189 -7.61 -26.69 10.92
C HIS A 189 -7.05 -25.54 10.08
N ASP A 190 -6.27 -25.89 9.06
CA ASP A 190 -5.79 -24.90 8.10
C ASP A 190 -6.97 -24.14 7.48
N ALA A 191 -6.85 -22.83 7.33
CA ALA A 191 -7.86 -22.08 6.59
C ALA A 191 -7.49 -22.04 5.10
N TRP A 192 -8.44 -22.41 4.28
CA TRP A 192 -8.33 -22.37 2.82
C TRP A 192 -9.17 -21.24 2.26
N PRO A 193 -8.74 -20.59 1.16
CA PRO A 193 -9.56 -19.63 0.47
C PRO A 193 -10.79 -20.32 -0.15
N THR A 194 -11.84 -19.56 -0.43
CA THR A 194 -13.07 -20.10 -1.03
C THR A 194 -12.97 -20.33 -2.55
N GLY A 195 -11.95 -19.76 -3.18
CA GLY A 195 -11.59 -19.96 -4.58
C GLY A 195 -10.07 -19.83 -4.74
N TRP A 196 -9.55 -20.05 -5.95
CA TRP A 196 -8.11 -19.87 -6.18
C TRP A 196 -7.70 -18.44 -5.90
N PRO A 197 -6.76 -18.18 -4.97
CA PRO A 197 -6.42 -16.83 -4.54
C PRO A 197 -5.45 -16.15 -5.51
N GLN A 198 -5.61 -14.85 -5.73
CA GLN A 198 -4.73 -14.07 -6.60
C GLN A 198 -3.53 -13.55 -5.83
N LEU A 199 -2.33 -13.88 -6.29
CA LEU A 199 -1.08 -13.31 -5.80
C LEU A 199 -0.80 -11.98 -6.49
N ILE A 200 -0.16 -11.09 -5.75
CA ILE A 200 0.37 -9.80 -6.25
C ILE A 200 1.81 -9.63 -5.75
N VAL A 201 2.61 -8.94 -6.53
CA VAL A 201 3.89 -8.42 -6.05
C VAL A 201 3.61 -7.11 -5.33
N ASP A 202 4.06 -7.00 -4.09
CA ASP A 202 3.98 -5.76 -3.33
C ASP A 202 5.38 -5.27 -2.94
N ILE A 203 5.45 -4.02 -2.46
CA ILE A 203 6.71 -3.33 -2.20
C ILE A 203 6.66 -2.59 -0.87
N VAL A 204 7.75 -2.63 -0.14
CA VAL A 204 8.05 -1.72 0.97
C VAL A 204 9.34 -0.98 0.67
N ASN A 205 9.28 0.35 0.69
CA ASN A 205 10.44 1.21 0.52
C ASN A 205 10.96 1.67 1.88
N ASN A 206 12.12 1.19 2.27
CA ASN A 206 12.83 1.72 3.42
C ASN A 206 13.58 3.01 3.00
N HIS A 207 13.17 4.16 3.54
CA HIS A 207 13.78 5.46 3.24
C HIS A 207 14.94 5.80 4.17
N HIS A 208 15.15 5.04 5.25
CA HIS A 208 16.19 5.33 6.25
C HIS A 208 16.95 4.03 6.59
N PRO A 209 17.77 3.52 5.66
CA PRO A 209 18.46 2.22 5.83
C PRO A 209 19.47 2.23 6.96
N HIS A 210 20.03 3.37 7.32
CA HIS A 210 21.02 3.51 8.39
C HIS A 210 20.40 3.89 9.74
N TYR A 211 19.33 4.67 9.72
CA TYR A 211 18.65 5.12 10.93
C TYR A 211 18.02 3.95 11.71
N TYR A 212 17.24 3.08 11.06
CA TYR A 212 16.51 2.03 11.76
C TYR A 212 17.40 1.00 12.45
N PRO A 213 18.45 0.45 11.83
CA PRO A 213 19.37 -0.45 12.52
C PRO A 213 20.30 0.29 13.50
N GLY A 214 20.51 1.58 13.33
CA GLY A 214 21.44 2.38 14.08
C GLY A 214 22.89 1.94 13.88
N GLN A 215 23.20 1.49 12.68
CA GLN A 215 24.52 0.98 12.31
C GLN A 215 25.21 1.95 11.36
N ALA A 216 26.50 2.13 11.57
CA ALA A 216 27.33 2.91 10.66
C ALA A 216 27.36 2.27 9.29
N GLY A 217 27.19 3.11 8.26
CA GLY A 217 27.55 2.79 6.90
C GLY A 217 29.09 2.71 6.76
N LYS A 218 29.59 2.94 5.57
CA LYS A 218 31.05 3.02 5.34
C LYS A 218 31.65 4.19 6.12
N LEU A 219 32.74 3.95 6.81
CA LEU A 219 33.49 4.96 7.54
C LEU A 219 34.49 5.67 6.62
N ASP A 220 34.76 6.94 6.90
CA ASP A 220 35.88 7.69 6.33
C ASP A 220 37.19 7.39 7.10
N ASP A 221 38.28 8.00 6.62
CA ASP A 221 39.61 7.80 7.22
C ASP A 221 39.72 8.42 8.64
N GLN A 222 38.73 9.19 9.07
CA GLN A 222 38.64 9.78 10.41
C GLN A 222 37.68 8.98 11.32
N GLY A 223 37.19 7.82 10.85
CA GLY A 223 36.27 6.94 11.59
C GLY A 223 34.84 7.49 11.68
N ARG A 224 34.46 8.43 10.79
CA ARG A 224 33.11 8.97 10.73
C ARG A 224 32.31 8.30 9.63
N CYS A 225 31.02 8.13 9.82
CA CYS A 225 30.11 7.65 8.78
C CYS A 225 30.14 8.59 7.58
N ARG A 226 30.44 8.08 6.38
CA ARG A 226 30.47 8.86 5.13
C ARG A 226 29.15 9.49 4.78
N ASP A 227 28.03 8.84 5.18
CA ASP A 227 26.70 9.29 4.81
C ASP A 227 26.20 10.40 5.74
N CYS A 228 26.58 10.43 7.00
CA CYS A 228 26.10 11.39 7.98
C CYS A 228 27.18 12.26 8.63
N GLY A 229 28.44 11.93 8.50
CA GLY A 229 29.58 12.67 9.06
C GLY A 229 29.77 12.55 10.57
N PHE A 230 28.89 11.79 11.28
CA PHE A 230 29.04 11.54 12.70
C PHE A 230 29.87 10.29 12.98
N ARG A 231 30.50 10.26 14.15
CA ARG A 231 31.09 9.01 14.64
C ARG A 231 29.98 8.03 15.00
N PRO A 232 30.19 6.70 14.91
CA PRO A 232 29.17 5.71 15.20
C PRO A 232 28.60 5.74 16.62
N ASP A 233 29.38 6.21 17.57
CA ASP A 233 29.05 6.34 19.00
C ASP A 233 28.37 7.67 19.35
N ASP A 234 28.35 8.65 18.42
CA ASP A 234 27.64 9.90 18.62
C ASP A 234 26.13 9.65 18.79
N PRO A 235 25.48 10.19 19.83
CA PRO A 235 24.04 10.03 20.03
C PRO A 235 23.20 10.59 18.88
N ASN A 236 23.75 11.49 18.07
CA ASN A 236 23.12 12.06 16.89
C ASN A 236 23.51 11.37 15.56
N ALA A 237 24.23 10.26 15.64
CA ALA A 237 24.59 9.50 14.45
C ALA A 237 23.37 8.91 13.73
N HIS A 238 23.45 8.85 12.41
CA HIS A 238 22.44 8.28 11.52
C HIS A 238 21.04 8.92 11.66
N PRO A 239 20.94 10.26 11.56
CA PRO A 239 19.64 10.92 11.58
C PRO A 239 18.77 10.48 10.39
N PRO A 240 17.43 10.44 10.55
CA PRO A 240 16.51 10.08 9.47
C PRO A 240 16.39 11.23 8.45
N GLY A 241 17.31 11.26 7.49
CA GLY A 241 17.42 12.37 6.54
C GLY A 241 16.58 12.19 5.28
N ASP A 242 16.01 13.27 4.79
CA ASP A 242 15.26 13.33 3.53
C ASP A 242 16.17 13.24 2.28
N TRP A 243 17.46 13.06 2.47
CA TRP A 243 18.48 12.85 1.44
C TRP A 243 18.79 11.38 1.18
N GLU A 244 18.37 10.46 2.06
CA GLU A 244 18.62 9.03 1.89
C GLU A 244 17.82 8.46 0.73
N ASP A 245 18.44 7.54 -0.03
CA ASP A 245 17.77 6.84 -1.12
C ASP A 245 16.89 5.70 -0.58
N PRO A 246 15.68 5.54 -1.11
CA PRO A 246 14.84 4.43 -0.70
C PRO A 246 15.41 3.09 -1.19
N VAL A 247 15.38 2.10 -0.31
CA VAL A 247 15.72 0.71 -0.63
C VAL A 247 14.42 -0.09 -0.82
N PRO A 248 14.00 -0.35 -2.06
CA PRO A 248 12.79 -1.12 -2.33
C PRO A 248 13.00 -2.60 -1.99
N VAL A 249 12.02 -3.19 -1.29
CA VAL A 249 11.97 -4.62 -1.00
C VAL A 249 10.67 -5.17 -1.58
N TYR A 250 10.79 -6.03 -2.59
CA TYR A 250 9.65 -6.68 -3.23
C TYR A 250 9.36 -8.03 -2.55
N PHE A 251 8.07 -8.35 -2.40
CA PHE A 251 7.60 -9.60 -1.81
C PHE A 251 6.22 -9.97 -2.34
N LEU A 252 5.85 -11.25 -2.15
CA LEU A 252 4.52 -11.72 -2.52
C LEU A 252 3.49 -11.39 -1.45
N ALA A 253 2.32 -10.98 -1.89
CA ALA A 253 1.15 -10.81 -1.06
C ALA A 253 -0.08 -11.38 -1.78
N LEU A 254 -1.10 -11.68 -0.99
CA LEU A 254 -2.42 -12.03 -1.47
C LEU A 254 -3.23 -10.75 -1.68
N LYS A 255 -3.97 -10.68 -2.77
CA LYS A 255 -4.86 -9.54 -3.07
C LYS A 255 -5.91 -9.38 -1.97
N PRO A 256 -6.25 -8.14 -1.55
CA PRO A 256 -7.38 -7.87 -0.65
C PRO A 256 -8.69 -8.48 -1.15
N GLU A 257 -9.70 -8.52 -0.28
CA GLU A 257 -11.03 -9.07 -0.56
C GLU A 257 -11.03 -10.58 -0.88
N THR A 258 -10.01 -11.31 -0.42
CA THR A 258 -9.96 -12.77 -0.52
C THR A 258 -10.65 -13.41 0.69
N THR A 259 -11.67 -14.22 0.45
CA THR A 259 -12.43 -14.92 1.50
C THR A 259 -11.81 -16.26 1.83
N PHE A 260 -11.65 -16.54 3.12
CA PHE A 260 -11.16 -17.82 3.67
C PHE A 260 -12.24 -18.49 4.51
N THR A 261 -12.22 -19.81 4.51
CA THR A 261 -13.00 -20.67 5.43
C THR A 261 -12.11 -21.14 6.56
N PHE A 262 -12.56 -20.95 7.80
CA PHE A 262 -11.88 -21.29 9.05
C PHE A 262 -12.62 -22.43 9.75
N PRO A 263 -12.16 -23.68 9.60
CA PRO A 263 -12.77 -24.82 10.24
C PRO A 263 -12.20 -25.05 11.63
N LEU A 264 -13.07 -25.40 12.57
CA LEU A 264 -12.74 -25.84 13.92
C LEU A 264 -13.48 -27.16 14.21
N SER A 265 -12.89 -28.04 15.01
CA SER A 265 -13.57 -29.26 15.48
C SER A 265 -13.18 -29.60 16.91
N LYS A 266 -14.01 -30.38 17.56
CA LYS A 266 -13.65 -30.99 18.84
C LYS A 266 -12.61 -32.11 18.60
N ARG A 267 -11.71 -32.31 19.51
CA ARG A 267 -10.77 -33.45 19.47
C ARG A 267 -11.48 -34.77 19.72
N ARG A 268 -12.50 -34.77 20.55
CA ARG A 268 -13.34 -35.91 20.90
C ARG A 268 -14.81 -35.50 20.98
N PRO A 269 -15.76 -36.43 20.81
CA PRO A 269 -17.19 -36.10 20.84
C PRO A 269 -17.68 -35.56 22.19
N ASP A 270 -17.10 -36.01 23.30
CA ASP A 270 -17.45 -35.67 24.67
C ASP A 270 -16.99 -34.27 25.11
N VAL A 271 -16.21 -33.55 24.30
CA VAL A 271 -15.75 -32.19 24.61
C VAL A 271 -16.92 -31.22 24.68
N ALA A 272 -16.95 -30.37 25.72
CA ALA A 272 -17.98 -29.36 25.92
C ALA A 272 -18.16 -28.42 24.72
N GLY A 273 -19.40 -28.02 24.44
CA GLY A 273 -19.71 -27.21 23.24
C GLY A 273 -19.29 -25.75 23.39
N ASP A 274 -19.26 -25.23 24.61
CA ASP A 274 -18.84 -23.88 24.93
C ASP A 274 -17.35 -23.60 24.60
N LEU A 275 -16.48 -24.63 24.75
CA LEU A 275 -15.07 -24.50 24.37
C LEU A 275 -14.90 -24.23 22.84
N LEU A 276 -15.76 -24.84 22.03
CA LEU A 276 -15.77 -24.57 20.59
C LEU A 276 -16.24 -23.15 20.27
N THR A 277 -17.23 -22.67 21.03
CA THR A 277 -17.71 -21.28 20.92
C THR A 277 -16.61 -20.28 21.30
N HIS A 278 -15.91 -20.52 22.41
CA HIS A 278 -14.79 -19.70 22.82
C HIS A 278 -13.67 -19.69 21.74
N ALA A 279 -13.29 -20.87 21.24
CA ALA A 279 -12.27 -20.98 20.21
C ALA A 279 -12.64 -20.18 18.95
N ARG A 280 -13.90 -20.25 18.51
CA ARG A 280 -14.42 -19.48 17.38
C ARG A 280 -14.36 -17.97 17.66
N GLN A 281 -14.85 -17.52 18.81
CA GLN A 281 -14.82 -16.09 19.18
C GLN A 281 -13.40 -15.55 19.24
N TRP A 282 -12.46 -16.29 19.85
CA TRP A 282 -11.09 -15.85 19.98
C TRP A 282 -10.38 -15.83 18.64
N LEU A 283 -10.63 -16.81 17.75
CA LEU A 283 -10.06 -16.80 16.42
C LEU A 283 -10.62 -15.65 15.58
N LEU A 284 -11.93 -15.42 15.60
CA LEU A 284 -12.57 -14.31 14.91
C LEU A 284 -12.05 -12.96 15.43
N GLY A 285 -11.98 -12.79 16.74
CA GLY A 285 -11.41 -11.60 17.37
C GLY A 285 -9.94 -11.37 16.98
N ALA A 286 -9.14 -12.46 16.95
CA ALA A 286 -7.75 -12.40 16.52
C ALA A 286 -7.60 -11.96 15.06
N LEU A 287 -8.39 -12.52 14.14
CA LEU A 287 -8.40 -12.14 12.73
C LEU A 287 -8.72 -10.66 12.51
N CYS A 288 -9.75 -10.15 13.19
CA CYS A 288 -10.20 -8.77 13.04
C CYS A 288 -9.29 -7.75 13.76
N HIS A 289 -8.76 -8.09 14.94
CA HIS A 289 -8.06 -7.14 15.82
C HIS A 289 -6.54 -7.33 15.90
N LEU A 290 -6.01 -8.56 15.74
CA LEU A 290 -4.57 -8.81 15.70
C LEU A 290 -4.03 -8.94 14.27
N GLY A 291 -4.81 -9.53 13.37
CA GLY A 291 -4.45 -9.85 12.01
C GLY A 291 -3.57 -11.10 11.90
N ALA A 292 -3.64 -11.76 10.76
CA ALA A 292 -2.90 -12.98 10.45
C ALA A 292 -1.64 -12.71 9.62
N GLY A 293 -0.62 -13.52 9.82
CA GLY A 293 0.60 -13.50 9.02
C GLY A 293 1.63 -12.46 9.44
N ALA A 294 2.32 -11.88 8.47
CA ALA A 294 3.41 -10.92 8.68
C ALA A 294 2.98 -9.47 8.39
N LYS A 295 3.79 -8.51 8.82
CA LYS A 295 3.58 -7.06 8.61
C LYS A 295 2.21 -6.54 9.11
N THR A 296 1.61 -7.18 10.10
CA THR A 296 0.27 -6.85 10.60
C THR A 296 0.15 -5.41 11.12
N ASN A 297 1.22 -4.86 11.72
CA ASN A 297 1.24 -3.45 12.15
C ASN A 297 1.23 -2.45 10.98
N ALA A 298 1.57 -2.91 9.77
CA ALA A 298 1.49 -2.13 8.54
C ALA A 298 0.23 -2.46 7.72
N GLY A 299 -0.81 -3.04 8.35
CA GLY A 299 -2.12 -3.28 7.76
C GLY A 299 -2.28 -4.56 6.99
N TYR A 300 -1.24 -5.40 6.89
CA TYR A 300 -1.37 -6.71 6.25
C TYR A 300 -2.14 -7.68 7.14
N GLY A 301 -2.82 -8.62 6.50
CA GLY A 301 -3.53 -9.71 7.19
C GLY A 301 -4.66 -9.27 8.11
N ALA A 302 -5.23 -8.10 7.88
CA ALA A 302 -6.47 -7.68 8.52
C ALA A 302 -7.65 -8.41 7.88
N PHE A 303 -8.59 -8.87 8.69
CA PHE A 303 -9.80 -9.55 8.25
C PHE A 303 -11.06 -8.84 8.72
N LYS A 304 -12.15 -9.06 7.99
CA LYS A 304 -13.52 -8.70 8.33
C LYS A 304 -14.41 -9.94 8.17
N PRO A 305 -15.52 -10.06 8.89
CA PRO A 305 -16.50 -11.12 8.65
C PRO A 305 -16.98 -11.05 7.19
N ALA A 306 -17.17 -12.22 6.54
CA ALA A 306 -17.71 -12.25 5.19
C ALA A 306 -19.18 -11.82 5.17
N THR A 307 -19.55 -10.96 4.23
CA THR A 307 -20.94 -10.50 4.06
C THR A 307 -21.90 -11.65 3.73
N GLY A 308 -23.01 -11.74 4.43
CA GLY A 308 -24.14 -12.61 4.09
C GLY A 308 -24.06 -14.06 4.58
N THR A 309 -23.03 -14.47 5.30
CA THR A 309 -22.87 -15.88 5.73
C THR A 309 -22.69 -16.07 7.24
N GLU A 310 -22.48 -15.01 8.00
CA GLU A 310 -22.26 -15.12 9.43
C GLU A 310 -22.98 -14.01 10.19
N PRO A 311 -23.46 -14.30 11.39
CA PRO A 311 -23.91 -13.24 12.27
C PRO A 311 -22.76 -12.24 12.41
N THR A 312 -23.10 -10.97 12.36
CA THR A 312 -22.27 -9.87 12.88
C THR A 312 -21.43 -10.39 14.03
N LEU A 313 -20.18 -9.92 14.14
CA LEU A 313 -19.32 -10.16 15.32
C LEU A 313 -20.23 -10.34 16.51
N PRO A 314 -20.18 -11.48 17.25
CA PRO A 314 -21.06 -11.67 18.40
C PRO A 314 -21.10 -10.36 19.15
N ALA A 315 -22.29 -9.84 19.41
CA ALA A 315 -22.46 -8.56 20.12
C ALA A 315 -21.59 -8.53 21.39
N ALA A 316 -21.35 -9.69 21.99
CA ALA A 316 -20.40 -9.89 23.08
C ALA A 316 -18.95 -9.49 22.78
N VAL A 317 -18.44 -9.59 21.54
CA VAL A 317 -17.07 -9.17 21.21
C VAL A 317 -17.03 -7.65 21.00
N ASP A 318 -18.06 -7.11 20.38
CA ASP A 318 -18.22 -5.66 20.19
C ASP A 318 -18.62 -4.99 21.52
N GLU A 319 -19.47 -5.61 22.31
CA GLU A 319 -19.88 -5.18 23.67
C GLU A 319 -18.75 -5.32 24.70
N THR A 320 -17.96 -6.41 24.67
CA THR A 320 -16.77 -6.54 25.53
C THR A 320 -15.70 -5.55 25.14
N TRP A 321 -15.57 -5.24 23.86
CA TRP A 321 -14.66 -4.19 23.39
C TRP A 321 -15.15 -2.80 23.81
N LYS A 322 -16.43 -2.50 23.66
CA LYS A 322 -17.06 -1.26 24.12
C LYS A 322 -17.06 -1.15 25.65
N ALA A 323 -17.35 -2.21 26.37
CA ALA A 323 -17.33 -2.22 27.84
C ALA A 323 -15.90 -2.10 28.39
N ALA A 324 -14.90 -2.71 27.75
CA ALA A 324 -13.50 -2.51 28.12
C ALA A 324 -13.04 -1.07 27.86
N THR A 325 -13.65 -0.37 26.92
CA THR A 325 -13.38 1.05 26.64
C THR A 325 -14.14 2.02 27.53
N ALA A 326 -15.25 1.60 28.16
CA ALA A 326 -16.13 2.50 28.91
C ALA A 326 -15.82 2.61 30.43
N GLY A 327 -15.02 1.77 31.04
CA GLY A 327 -14.97 1.76 32.50
C GLY A 327 -13.66 1.39 33.22
N ARG A 328 -12.66 0.89 32.54
CA ARG A 328 -11.31 0.63 33.09
C ARG A 328 -10.30 0.95 32.03
N SER A 329 -9.15 1.57 32.41
CA SER A 329 -8.10 1.95 31.48
C SER A 329 -7.92 0.89 30.39
N PRO A 330 -8.33 1.16 29.14
CA PRO A 330 -8.34 0.13 28.11
C PRO A 330 -6.91 -0.30 27.87
N LYS A 331 -6.62 -1.59 27.97
CA LYS A 331 -5.32 -2.12 27.56
C LYS A 331 -5.05 -1.93 26.06
N ARG A 332 -6.04 -1.42 25.30
CA ARG A 332 -5.94 -0.99 23.91
C ARG A 332 -6.81 0.23 23.67
N GLY A 333 -6.26 1.22 22.99
CA GLY A 333 -6.99 2.36 22.46
C GLY A 333 -7.27 2.16 20.97
N VAL A 334 -8.40 2.63 20.49
CA VAL A 334 -8.75 2.59 19.06
C VAL A 334 -9.28 3.95 18.62
N LEU A 335 -8.74 4.45 17.52
CA LEU A 335 -9.38 5.48 16.71
C LEU A 335 -9.93 4.81 15.45
N GLU A 336 -11.21 4.97 15.19
CA GLU A 336 -11.83 4.66 13.92
C GLU A 336 -12.31 5.95 13.26
N THR A 337 -11.91 6.18 12.01
CA THR A 337 -12.25 7.41 11.28
C THR A 337 -12.31 7.13 9.77
N THR A 338 -12.97 8.04 9.05
CA THR A 338 -12.92 8.10 7.60
C THR A 338 -11.75 8.97 7.17
N LEU A 339 -10.93 8.42 6.27
CA LEU A 339 -9.86 9.13 5.60
C LEU A 339 -10.29 9.39 4.16
N GLU A 340 -10.19 10.63 3.70
CA GLU A 340 -10.62 11.04 2.36
C GLU A 340 -9.45 11.60 1.56
N LEU A 341 -9.39 11.28 0.28
CA LEU A 341 -8.49 11.92 -0.67
C LEU A 341 -9.09 13.26 -1.11
N VAL A 342 -8.41 14.33 -0.80
CA VAL A 342 -8.85 15.72 -1.10
C VAL A 342 -8.38 16.17 -2.47
N THR A 343 -7.15 15.86 -2.81
CA THR A 343 -6.55 16.18 -4.11
C THR A 343 -6.13 14.93 -4.86
N PRO A 344 -6.07 14.95 -6.22
CA PRO A 344 -5.60 13.79 -6.97
C PRO A 344 -4.26 13.28 -6.45
N GLY A 345 -4.12 11.96 -6.31
CA GLY A 345 -2.94 11.32 -5.76
C GLY A 345 -2.27 10.35 -6.72
N PHE A 346 -0.94 10.47 -6.90
CA PHE A 346 -0.14 9.48 -7.63
C PHE A 346 0.27 8.37 -6.68
N LEU A 347 -0.66 7.47 -6.42
CA LEU A 347 -0.45 6.31 -5.56
C LEU A 347 0.02 5.12 -6.40
N ALA A 348 0.93 4.31 -5.87
CA ALA A 348 1.44 3.17 -6.62
C ALA A 348 1.93 2.06 -5.67
N GLY A 349 1.81 0.83 -6.13
CA GLY A 349 2.41 -0.36 -5.54
C GLY A 349 3.78 -0.68 -6.16
N ALA A 350 4.03 -1.97 -6.36
CA ALA A 350 5.24 -2.45 -7.02
C ALA A 350 5.28 -2.04 -8.50
N GLU A 351 4.12 -2.01 -9.17
CA GLU A 351 3.99 -1.46 -10.51
C GLU A 351 3.69 0.04 -10.45
N GLN A 352 4.40 0.82 -11.26
CA GLN A 352 4.36 2.28 -11.19
C GLN A 352 3.84 2.95 -12.46
N TYR A 353 3.83 2.25 -13.59
CA TYR A 353 3.52 2.82 -14.90
C TYR A 353 2.58 1.92 -15.70
N GLY A 354 1.82 2.54 -16.60
CA GLY A 354 0.93 1.82 -17.52
C GLY A 354 -0.35 1.29 -16.89
N GLY A 355 -1.13 0.56 -17.69
CA GLY A 355 -2.45 0.06 -17.27
C GLY A 355 -2.40 -0.94 -16.11
N ALA A 356 -1.35 -1.76 -16.01
CA ALA A 356 -1.17 -2.70 -14.90
C ALA A 356 -0.98 -2.00 -13.55
N ALA A 357 -0.47 -0.76 -13.53
CA ALA A 357 -0.36 0.02 -12.31
C ALA A 357 -1.71 0.50 -11.77
N ALA A 358 -2.77 0.51 -12.58
CA ALA A 358 -4.09 0.99 -12.17
C ALA A 358 -4.71 0.10 -11.08
N GLU A 359 -4.51 -1.20 -11.14
CA GLU A 359 -5.02 -2.13 -10.12
C GLU A 359 -4.34 -1.95 -8.76
N GLY A 360 -3.08 -1.51 -8.74
CA GLY A 360 -2.30 -1.25 -7.51
C GLY A 360 -2.30 0.21 -7.07
N CYS A 361 -3.02 1.09 -7.76
CA CYS A 361 -3.07 2.52 -7.46
C CYS A 361 -4.10 2.80 -6.34
N ASP A 362 -3.71 2.53 -5.12
CA ASP A 362 -4.52 2.72 -3.92
C ASP A 362 -3.64 3.21 -2.76
N LEU A 363 -4.28 3.76 -1.71
CA LEU A 363 -3.58 4.12 -0.48
C LEU A 363 -3.27 2.86 0.33
N ARG A 364 -2.00 2.49 0.36
CA ARG A 364 -1.55 1.32 1.11
C ARG A 364 -1.29 1.69 2.58
N PRO A 365 -1.66 0.82 3.54
CA PRO A 365 -1.39 1.05 4.96
C PRO A 365 0.08 1.29 5.26
N ALA A 366 1.00 0.61 4.55
CA ALA A 366 2.44 0.80 4.69
C ALA A 366 2.89 2.23 4.29
N THR A 367 2.29 2.80 3.24
CA THR A 367 2.52 4.18 2.81
C THR A 367 2.06 5.17 3.87
N LEU A 368 0.82 5.02 4.35
CA LEU A 368 0.28 5.86 5.43
C LEU A 368 1.16 5.78 6.67
N ARG A 369 1.57 4.57 7.07
CA ARG A 369 2.47 4.37 8.22
C ARG A 369 3.78 5.12 8.07
N GLY A 370 4.40 5.12 6.88
CA GLY A 370 5.63 5.87 6.61
C GLY A 370 5.45 7.38 6.82
N HIS A 371 4.35 7.93 6.33
CA HIS A 371 4.02 9.35 6.51
C HIS A 371 3.73 9.70 7.98
N LEU A 372 2.96 8.87 8.71
CA LEU A 372 2.70 9.09 10.13
C LEU A 372 4.00 9.06 10.96
N ARG A 373 4.92 8.14 10.66
CA ARG A 373 6.24 8.08 11.30
C ARG A 373 7.06 9.33 11.03
N TRP A 374 7.03 9.86 9.81
CA TRP A 374 7.74 11.09 9.45
C TRP A 374 7.22 12.28 10.26
N TRP A 375 5.90 12.49 10.32
CA TRP A 375 5.28 13.56 11.08
C TRP A 375 5.48 13.41 12.59
N TRP A 376 5.45 12.19 13.09
CA TRP A 376 5.77 11.89 14.49
C TRP A 376 7.23 12.24 14.82
N ARG A 377 8.18 11.89 13.97
CA ARG A 377 9.58 12.28 14.14
C ARG A 377 9.74 13.81 14.12
N ALA A 378 9.10 14.50 13.19
CA ALA A 378 9.15 15.96 13.12
C ALA A 378 8.62 16.63 14.41
N LEU A 379 7.64 16.02 15.06
CA LEU A 379 7.06 16.49 16.32
C LEU A 379 8.03 16.34 17.51
N HIS A 380 8.90 15.34 17.49
CA HIS A 380 9.88 15.08 18.57
C HIS A 380 11.30 15.56 18.26
N ALA A 381 11.60 15.83 17.00
CA ALA A 381 12.91 16.32 16.56
C ALA A 381 13.24 17.69 17.18
N GLY A 382 14.50 17.84 17.58
CA GLY A 382 14.97 19.04 18.29
C GLY A 382 14.79 18.97 19.80
N PHE A 383 14.00 18.04 20.34
CA PHE A 383 13.90 17.76 21.77
C PHE A 383 14.74 16.55 22.19
N LEU A 384 14.86 15.56 21.31
CA LEU A 384 15.55 14.29 21.55
C LEU A 384 16.77 14.18 20.63
N ASP A 385 17.87 13.67 21.14
CA ASP A 385 18.95 13.19 20.28
C ASP A 385 18.47 12.03 19.38
N VAL A 386 19.20 11.75 18.31
CA VAL A 386 18.79 10.76 17.30
C VAL A 386 18.65 9.36 17.89
N LYS A 387 19.51 8.98 18.84
CA LYS A 387 19.47 7.67 19.49
C LYS A 387 18.21 7.50 20.34
N THR A 388 17.88 8.51 21.14
CA THR A 388 16.68 8.54 21.98
C THR A 388 15.41 8.62 21.14
N LEU A 389 15.40 9.47 20.09
CA LEU A 389 14.30 9.56 19.12
C LEU A 389 14.02 8.20 18.48
N ARG A 390 15.05 7.51 18.00
CA ARG A 390 14.93 6.17 17.41
C ARG A 390 14.41 5.13 18.40
N ALA A 391 14.86 5.17 19.65
CA ALA A 391 14.40 4.25 20.68
C ALA A 391 12.91 4.46 21.01
N LEU A 392 12.46 5.72 21.11
CA LEU A 392 11.07 6.06 21.36
C LEU A 392 10.18 5.73 20.14
N GLU A 393 10.65 6.04 18.93
CA GLU A 393 9.97 5.66 17.69
C GLU A 393 9.77 4.14 17.61
N ALA A 394 10.77 3.39 17.99
CA ALA A 394 10.70 1.95 17.99
C ALA A 394 9.72 1.39 19.02
N ALA A 395 9.59 1.98 20.19
CA ALA A 395 8.58 1.57 21.17
C ALA A 395 7.16 1.79 20.65
N ILE A 396 6.91 2.90 19.92
CA ILE A 396 5.58 3.25 19.42
C ILE A 396 5.30 2.61 18.06
N TRP A 397 6.20 2.79 17.10
CA TRP A 397 6.00 2.38 15.72
C TRP A 397 6.66 1.04 15.36
N GLY A 398 7.56 0.54 16.19
CA GLY A 398 8.33 -0.67 15.94
C GLY A 398 9.53 -0.49 15.02
N ASP A 399 10.37 -1.51 15.02
CA ASP A 399 11.54 -1.61 14.17
C ASP A 399 11.78 -3.06 13.69
N THR A 400 12.99 -3.38 13.23
CA THR A 400 13.36 -4.73 12.77
C THR A 400 13.41 -5.77 13.89
N ARG A 401 13.52 -5.36 15.17
CA ARG A 401 13.66 -6.26 16.33
C ARG A 401 12.33 -6.53 17.03
N ALA A 402 11.44 -5.54 17.06
CA ALA A 402 10.16 -5.64 17.75
C ALA A 402 9.03 -4.94 17.00
N GLY A 403 7.84 -5.55 17.02
CA GLY A 403 6.63 -4.95 16.49
C GLY A 403 6.21 -3.72 17.30
N GLY A 404 5.81 -2.64 16.61
CA GLY A 404 5.33 -1.41 17.25
C GLY A 404 4.03 -1.58 18.02
N ALA A 405 3.70 -0.58 18.82
CA ALA A 405 2.48 -0.50 19.61
C ALA A 405 1.27 -0.01 18.80
N VAL A 406 1.49 0.65 17.66
CA VAL A 406 0.43 1.12 16.75
C VAL A 406 0.27 0.14 15.59
N ARG A 407 -0.94 -0.32 15.36
CA ARG A 407 -1.37 -1.05 14.18
C ARG A 407 -2.28 -0.17 13.33
N ILE A 408 -2.02 -0.11 12.04
CA ILE A 408 -2.84 0.61 11.06
C ILE A 408 -3.66 -0.42 10.27
N VAL A 409 -4.96 -0.23 10.21
CA VAL A 409 -5.86 -0.98 9.33
C VAL A 409 -6.57 0.02 8.44
N LEU A 410 -6.48 -0.19 7.15
CA LEU A 410 -7.10 0.65 6.14
C LEU A 410 -8.00 -0.22 5.26
N GLU A 411 -9.26 0.12 5.20
CA GLU A 411 -10.28 -0.60 4.43
C GLU A 411 -10.86 0.33 3.38
N ASN A 412 -10.88 -0.11 2.14
CA ASN A 412 -11.49 0.64 1.05
C ASN A 412 -13.00 0.73 1.27
N THR A 413 -13.55 1.95 1.31
CA THR A 413 -14.98 2.21 1.47
C THR A 413 -15.61 2.90 0.27
N GLY A 414 -14.80 3.46 -0.62
CA GLY A 414 -15.28 4.17 -1.80
C GLY A 414 -14.11 4.70 -2.63
N VAL A 415 -13.27 3.80 -3.16
CA VAL A 415 -12.14 4.17 -4.01
C VAL A 415 -12.52 3.91 -5.48
N PRO A 416 -12.55 4.95 -6.31
CA PRO A 416 -12.83 4.80 -7.74
C PRO A 416 -11.66 4.09 -8.46
N ALA A 417 -11.93 3.58 -9.65
CA ALA A 417 -10.87 3.04 -10.50
C ALA A 417 -9.85 4.14 -10.86
N ALA A 418 -8.59 3.85 -10.67
CA ALA A 418 -7.51 4.76 -11.02
C ALA A 418 -7.38 4.89 -12.53
N GLN A 419 -6.93 6.04 -13.00
CA GLN A 419 -6.76 6.36 -14.40
C GLN A 419 -5.31 6.63 -14.74
N LEU A 420 -4.93 6.38 -15.97
CA LEU A 420 -3.65 6.86 -16.49
C LEU A 420 -3.64 8.39 -16.51
N TYR A 421 -2.62 8.97 -15.91
CA TYR A 421 -2.49 10.42 -15.87
C TYR A 421 -2.12 10.98 -17.24
N ASP A 422 -2.98 11.81 -17.77
CA ASP A 422 -2.74 12.65 -18.94
C ASP A 422 -2.78 14.12 -18.54
N LYS A 423 -1.61 14.73 -18.43
CA LYS A 423 -1.48 16.14 -18.05
C LYS A 423 -2.20 17.11 -18.99
N GLN A 424 -2.42 16.71 -20.24
CA GLN A 424 -3.11 17.55 -21.23
C GLN A 424 -4.62 17.57 -20.99
N SER A 425 -5.21 16.45 -20.58
CA SER A 425 -6.66 16.34 -20.38
C SER A 425 -7.15 16.91 -19.04
N LYS A 426 -6.29 16.93 -18.01
CA LYS A 426 -6.72 17.22 -16.64
C LYS A 426 -7.00 18.69 -16.35
N ALA A 427 -6.39 19.60 -17.07
CA ALA A 427 -6.61 21.03 -16.91
C ALA A 427 -7.47 21.63 -18.04
N ASN A 428 -8.29 20.82 -18.70
CA ASN A 428 -9.04 21.22 -19.90
C ASN A 428 -8.14 21.87 -20.97
N PHE A 429 -6.94 21.33 -21.10
CA PHE A 429 -5.99 21.82 -22.08
C PHE A 429 -6.48 21.39 -23.46
N ASP A 430 -7.08 22.32 -24.15
CA ASP A 430 -7.37 22.17 -25.56
C ASP A 430 -6.11 22.43 -26.37
N ARG A 431 -5.69 21.44 -27.18
CA ARG A 431 -4.59 21.60 -28.11
C ARG A 431 -4.83 22.71 -29.12
N ASP A 432 -6.09 22.92 -29.45
CA ASP A 432 -6.53 23.92 -30.41
C ASP A 432 -6.79 25.26 -29.72
N ALA A 433 -7.03 25.30 -28.42
CA ALA A 433 -7.07 26.50 -27.58
C ALA A 433 -5.66 27.03 -27.21
N LYS A 434 -4.72 26.93 -28.12
CA LYS A 434 -3.35 27.47 -27.94
C LYS A 434 -3.28 28.93 -27.51
N LYS A 435 -4.44 29.60 -27.50
CA LYS A 435 -4.59 31.01 -27.25
C LYS A 435 -5.47 31.33 -26.06
N SER A 436 -6.02 30.35 -25.35
CA SER A 436 -6.81 30.67 -24.16
C SER A 436 -5.86 31.04 -23.01
N ASP A 437 -5.86 32.30 -22.70
CA ASP A 437 -5.30 32.85 -21.49
C ASP A 437 -6.12 32.30 -20.30
N HIS A 438 -5.52 31.63 -19.37
CA HIS A 438 -6.19 31.21 -18.12
C HIS A 438 -6.51 32.41 -17.22
N GLY A 439 -6.92 33.53 -17.82
CA GLY A 439 -7.31 34.73 -17.13
C GLY A 439 -6.18 35.46 -16.41
N ILE A 440 -4.92 35.20 -16.76
CA ILE A 440 -3.78 35.93 -16.22
C ILE A 440 -3.40 37.06 -17.20
N PRO A 441 -3.73 38.33 -16.90
CA PRO A 441 -3.35 39.43 -17.75
C PRO A 441 -1.83 39.42 -18.01
N GLY A 442 -1.45 39.48 -19.29
CA GLY A 442 -0.04 39.48 -19.71
C GLY A 442 0.66 38.10 -19.71
N SER A 443 -0.04 37.00 -19.48
CA SER A 443 0.51 35.67 -19.68
C SER A 443 0.52 35.33 -21.18
N ASP A 444 1.56 34.56 -21.56
CA ASP A 444 1.67 34.05 -22.93
C ASP A 444 0.60 32.94 -23.14
N PRO A 445 -0.35 33.10 -24.06
CA PRO A 445 -1.41 32.12 -24.31
C PRO A 445 -0.91 30.71 -24.67
N GLN A 446 0.32 30.58 -25.14
CA GLN A 446 0.95 29.30 -25.44
C GLN A 446 1.44 28.56 -24.18
N LYS A 447 1.36 29.19 -23.01
CA LYS A 447 1.92 28.65 -21.74
C LYS A 447 0.86 28.17 -20.77
N THR A 448 -0.37 28.00 -21.18
CA THR A 448 -1.47 27.45 -20.41
C THR A 448 -1.13 26.04 -19.91
N THR A 449 -1.51 25.71 -18.68
CA THR A 449 -1.17 24.43 -17.96
C THR A 449 0.30 24.18 -17.64
N GLN A 450 1.18 25.15 -17.87
CA GLN A 450 2.60 24.97 -17.49
C GLN A 450 2.79 24.80 -15.98
N GLY A 451 1.91 25.34 -15.16
CA GLY A 451 1.92 25.14 -13.73
C GLY A 451 1.71 23.67 -13.36
N LEU A 452 0.66 23.04 -13.91
CA LEU A 452 0.39 21.63 -13.70
C LEU A 452 1.50 20.74 -14.25
N TRP A 453 2.05 21.06 -15.42
CA TRP A 453 3.19 20.35 -15.99
C TRP A 453 4.44 20.42 -15.11
N TYR A 454 4.69 21.59 -14.52
CA TYR A 454 5.78 21.77 -13.59
C TYR A 454 5.57 21.01 -12.28
N ALA A 455 4.35 21.08 -11.74
CA ALA A 455 4.02 20.40 -10.48
C ALA A 455 4.06 18.88 -10.62
N SER A 456 3.56 18.34 -11.74
CA SER A 456 3.49 16.89 -12.03
C SER A 456 4.65 16.35 -12.88
N TYR A 457 5.74 17.11 -13.03
CA TYR A 457 6.88 16.68 -13.86
C TYR A 457 7.34 15.24 -13.51
N GLY A 458 7.52 14.39 -14.51
CA GLY A 458 7.87 12.99 -14.33
C GLY A 458 6.70 12.02 -14.16
N MET A 459 5.45 12.52 -14.11
CA MET A 459 4.26 11.65 -13.96
C MET A 459 3.65 11.25 -15.30
N ASP A 460 3.97 11.95 -16.36
CA ASP A 460 3.60 11.68 -17.73
C ASP A 460 4.76 12.11 -18.64
N GLU A 461 5.60 11.16 -19.02
CA GLU A 461 6.83 11.37 -19.78
C GLU A 461 6.88 10.55 -21.08
N GLY A 462 7.67 11.02 -22.03
CA GLY A 462 7.89 10.35 -23.31
C GLY A 462 6.94 10.82 -24.42
N ARG A 463 7.16 10.28 -25.63
CA ARG A 463 6.36 10.59 -26.83
C ARG A 463 5.78 9.29 -27.38
N GLN A 464 4.50 9.36 -27.80
CA GLN A 464 3.73 8.29 -28.46
C GLN A 464 4.14 6.83 -28.13
N ASN A 465 5.13 6.24 -28.75
CA ASN A 465 5.47 4.83 -28.60
C ASN A 465 6.29 4.48 -27.34
N ASN A 466 6.77 5.49 -26.60
CA ASN A 466 7.55 5.28 -25.37
C ASN A 466 7.06 6.18 -24.23
N ARG A 467 5.74 6.38 -24.14
CA ARG A 467 5.10 7.20 -23.11
C ARG A 467 5.00 6.41 -21.80
N ARG A 468 5.57 6.97 -20.72
CA ARG A 468 5.46 6.43 -19.36
C ARG A 468 4.49 7.28 -18.57
N GLN A 469 3.31 6.73 -18.30
CA GLN A 469 2.26 7.39 -17.54
C GLN A 469 2.08 6.71 -16.20
N ARG A 470 2.09 7.51 -15.13
CA ARG A 470 1.67 7.07 -13.80
C ARG A 470 0.15 6.97 -13.74
N CYS A 471 -0.35 6.12 -12.86
CA CYS A 471 -1.76 6.15 -12.50
C CYS A 471 -2.02 7.26 -11.50
N VAL A 472 -3.17 7.87 -11.60
CA VAL A 472 -3.70 8.86 -10.67
C VAL A 472 -5.04 8.38 -10.13
N LEU A 473 -5.19 8.48 -8.81
CA LEU A 473 -6.44 8.31 -8.13
C LEU A 473 -7.06 9.68 -7.92
N GLU A 474 -8.32 9.84 -8.30
CA GLU A 474 -9.03 11.10 -8.19
C GLU A 474 -10.05 11.11 -7.03
N PRO A 475 -10.27 12.27 -6.38
CA PRO A 475 -11.40 12.42 -5.47
C PRO A 475 -12.75 12.27 -6.20
N PRO A 476 -13.80 11.78 -5.51
CA PRO A 476 -13.77 11.31 -4.13
C PRO A 476 -13.22 9.89 -4.03
N ALA A 477 -12.30 9.68 -3.09
CA ALA A 477 -11.85 8.36 -2.68
C ALA A 477 -11.79 8.31 -1.15
N SER A 478 -12.29 7.26 -0.55
CA SER A 478 -12.38 7.17 0.90
C SER A 478 -12.02 5.80 1.45
N TRP A 479 -11.48 5.82 2.65
CA TRP A 479 -11.07 4.63 3.40
C TRP A 479 -11.55 4.73 4.85
N ARG A 480 -11.96 3.60 5.42
CA ARG A 480 -12.08 3.46 6.86
C ARG A 480 -10.70 3.20 7.43
N LEU A 481 -10.21 4.12 8.26
CA LEU A 481 -8.95 3.99 8.99
C LEU A 481 -9.23 3.56 10.42
N ARG A 482 -8.55 2.49 10.87
CA ARG A 482 -8.47 2.14 12.29
C ARG A 482 -7.01 2.21 12.74
N LEU A 483 -6.74 3.05 13.74
CA LEU A 483 -5.49 3.06 14.49
C LEU A 483 -5.71 2.30 15.80
N ILE A 484 -5.05 1.18 15.96
CA ILE A 484 -5.20 0.31 17.13
C ILE A 484 -3.92 0.40 17.94
N ALA A 485 -4.00 0.97 19.13
CA ALA A 485 -2.90 1.14 20.05
C ALA A 485 -2.90 0.08 21.15
N ARG A 486 -1.73 -0.38 21.54
CA ARG A 486 -1.51 -1.23 22.70
C ARG A 486 -0.51 -0.59 23.66
N PRO A 487 -0.51 -0.91 24.96
CA PRO A 487 0.53 -0.44 25.84
C PRO A 487 1.90 -1.02 25.43
N THR A 488 2.94 -0.27 25.72
CA THR A 488 4.33 -0.65 25.42
C THR A 488 5.26 -0.14 26.52
N ARG A 489 6.55 -0.37 26.34
CA ARG A 489 7.59 0.15 27.24
C ARG A 489 8.68 0.84 26.45
N PHE A 490 9.18 1.92 26.99
CA PHE A 490 10.33 2.64 26.47
C PHE A 490 11.61 2.15 27.16
N PHE A 491 12.62 1.86 26.37
CA PHE A 491 13.97 1.50 26.81
C PHE A 491 14.97 2.41 26.10
N THR A 492 15.79 3.11 26.85
CA THR A 492 16.85 3.95 26.32
C THR A 492 17.88 3.11 25.56
N ASN A 493 18.22 1.95 26.09
CA ASN A 493 19.02 0.95 25.37
C ASN A 493 18.09 -0.11 24.77
N ARG A 494 18.04 -0.19 23.46
CA ARG A 494 17.18 -1.12 22.74
C ARG A 494 17.53 -2.59 22.90
N ALA A 495 18.76 -2.93 23.22
CA ALA A 495 19.11 -4.31 23.54
C ALA A 495 18.33 -4.83 24.75
N ASP A 496 18.03 -3.96 25.71
CA ASP A 496 17.28 -4.33 26.92
C ASP A 496 15.81 -4.66 26.63
N ALA A 497 15.24 -4.10 25.55
CA ALA A 497 13.87 -4.40 25.11
C ALA A 497 13.70 -5.85 24.62
N ALA A 498 14.76 -6.46 24.13
CA ALA A 498 14.77 -7.85 23.65
C ALA A 498 15.17 -8.85 24.74
N ASP A 499 15.64 -8.40 25.91
CA ASP A 499 16.02 -9.24 27.02
C ASP A 499 14.79 -9.60 27.89
N PRO A 500 14.36 -10.87 27.94
CA PRO A 500 13.22 -11.29 28.75
C PRO A 500 13.38 -10.95 30.25
N LYS A 501 14.61 -10.90 30.74
CA LYS A 501 14.90 -10.58 32.16
C LYS A 501 14.74 -9.09 32.47
N ARG A 502 14.89 -8.24 31.45
CA ARG A 502 14.80 -6.78 31.56
C ARG A 502 13.47 -6.20 31.07
N GLY A 503 12.60 -7.04 30.48
CA GLY A 503 11.34 -6.62 29.88
C GLY A 503 10.43 -5.80 30.79
N ASN A 504 10.56 -5.91 32.14
CA ASN A 504 9.81 -5.12 33.10
C ASN A 504 10.53 -3.82 33.55
N GLN A 505 11.76 -3.58 33.16
CA GLN A 505 12.56 -2.41 33.59
C GLN A 505 12.33 -1.17 32.72
N GLY A 506 11.73 -1.32 31.54
CA GLY A 506 11.39 -0.18 30.67
C GLY A 506 10.30 0.70 31.26
N LYS A 507 10.33 2.00 30.99
CA LYS A 507 9.31 2.96 31.40
C LYS A 507 8.00 2.66 30.65
N PRO A 508 6.85 2.51 31.35
CA PRO A 508 5.59 2.14 30.71
C PRO A 508 5.03 3.30 29.89
N ILE A 509 4.43 2.94 28.74
CA ILE A 509 3.64 3.86 27.90
C ILE A 509 2.25 3.22 27.76
N THR A 510 1.21 3.94 28.16
CA THR A 510 -0.17 3.45 28.08
C THR A 510 -0.67 3.37 26.64
N ALA A 511 -1.72 2.60 26.40
CA ALA A 511 -2.34 2.53 25.08
C ALA A 511 -2.93 3.89 24.64
N GLU A 512 -3.44 4.67 25.59
CA GLU A 512 -3.95 6.01 25.35
C GLU A 512 -2.84 6.96 24.90
N GLN A 513 -1.72 6.99 25.64
CA GLN A 513 -0.54 7.78 25.22
C GLN A 513 -0.04 7.38 23.82
N VAL A 514 0.01 6.08 23.53
CA VAL A 514 0.39 5.59 22.18
C VAL A 514 -0.61 6.06 21.13
N LEU A 515 -1.92 5.99 21.42
CA LEU A 515 -2.95 6.41 20.48
C LEU A 515 -2.89 7.91 20.22
N ASP A 516 -2.67 8.71 21.24
CA ASP A 516 -2.59 10.16 21.12
C ASP A 516 -1.36 10.59 20.30
N GLN A 517 -0.25 9.88 20.43
CA GLN A 517 0.90 10.08 19.52
C GLN A 517 0.55 9.79 18.05
N ALA A 518 -0.25 8.73 17.82
CA ALA A 518 -0.68 8.38 16.47
C ALA A 518 -1.71 9.38 15.91
N LYS A 519 -2.61 9.90 16.77
CA LYS A 519 -3.58 10.95 16.39
C LYS A 519 -2.86 12.26 16.04
N ALA A 520 -1.87 12.67 16.85
CA ALA A 520 -1.04 13.85 16.56
C ALA A 520 -0.37 13.73 15.19
N ALA A 521 0.25 12.59 14.91
CA ALA A 521 0.88 12.33 13.62
C ALA A 521 -0.12 12.34 12.46
N LEU A 522 -1.33 11.79 12.67
CA LEU A 522 -2.40 11.79 11.65
C LEU A 522 -2.92 13.20 11.38
N TRP A 523 -3.15 13.97 12.43
CA TRP A 523 -3.58 15.37 12.30
C TRP A 523 -2.56 16.18 11.50
N LEU A 524 -1.27 16.08 11.85
CA LEU A 524 -0.19 16.76 11.13
C LEU A 524 -0.11 16.34 9.65
N ALA A 525 -0.24 15.05 9.38
CA ALA A 525 -0.24 14.52 8.02
C ALA A 525 -1.41 15.04 7.19
N CYS A 526 -2.59 15.21 7.80
CA CYS A 526 -3.79 15.73 7.15
C CYS A 526 -3.87 17.26 7.08
N HIS A 527 -2.96 17.99 7.75
CA HIS A 527 -2.93 19.46 7.72
C HIS A 527 -1.76 20.02 6.91
N PHE A 528 -0.62 19.36 6.93
CA PHE A 528 0.59 19.85 6.28
C PHE A 528 1.19 18.83 5.30
N GLY A 529 0.73 17.58 5.36
CA GLY A 529 1.25 16.47 4.57
C GLY A 529 0.39 16.10 3.38
N ALA A 530 0.89 15.18 2.61
CA ALA A 530 0.17 14.50 1.55
C ALA A 530 0.85 13.14 1.26
N VAL A 531 0.21 12.28 0.49
CA VAL A 531 0.69 10.92 0.20
C VAL A 531 0.99 10.71 -1.28
N GLY A 532 1.89 9.78 -1.57
CA GLY A 532 2.25 9.40 -2.94
C GLY A 532 3.30 10.29 -3.60
N SER A 533 3.45 10.14 -4.91
CA SER A 533 4.40 10.97 -5.67
C SER A 533 3.90 12.41 -5.78
N LYS A 534 4.82 13.37 -5.75
CA LYS A 534 4.51 14.81 -5.77
C LYS A 534 3.71 15.32 -4.55
N ALA A 535 3.67 14.55 -3.47
CA ALA A 535 3.01 14.90 -2.22
C ALA A 535 3.41 16.30 -1.69
N ARG A 536 4.66 16.72 -1.88
CA ARG A 536 5.14 18.05 -1.46
C ARG A 536 4.74 19.20 -2.41
N LYS A 537 3.87 18.92 -3.40
CA LYS A 537 3.34 19.92 -4.34
C LYS A 537 1.81 19.94 -4.38
N GLY A 538 1.15 19.48 -3.32
CA GLY A 538 -0.29 19.51 -3.17
C GLY A 538 -1.04 18.30 -3.75
N PHE A 539 -0.35 17.34 -4.37
CA PHE A 539 -0.98 16.08 -4.80
C PHE A 539 -1.11 15.11 -3.64
N GLY A 540 -2.24 14.41 -3.55
CA GLY A 540 -2.46 13.38 -2.55
C GLY A 540 -2.73 13.92 -1.14
N SER A 541 -3.26 15.15 -1.01
CA SER A 541 -3.72 15.68 0.28
C SER A 541 -4.85 14.82 0.82
N LEU A 542 -4.82 14.56 2.13
CA LEU A 542 -5.81 13.74 2.84
C LEU A 542 -6.53 14.57 3.89
N ALA A 543 -7.78 14.24 4.15
CA ALA A 543 -8.55 14.72 5.30
C ALA A 543 -8.99 13.53 6.16
N ALA A 544 -9.01 13.72 7.48
CA ALA A 544 -9.50 12.74 8.44
C ALA A 544 -10.66 13.34 9.25
N ALA A 545 -11.80 12.63 9.30
CA ALA A 545 -12.92 13.04 10.14
C ALA A 545 -12.61 12.80 11.63
N GLY A 546 -13.33 13.47 12.53
CA GLY A 546 -13.28 13.20 13.98
C GLY A 546 -11.98 13.60 14.67
N LEU A 547 -11.20 14.50 14.09
CA LEU A 547 -10.04 15.15 14.70
C LEU A 547 -10.28 16.66 14.96
N ASP A 548 -11.54 17.07 15.08
CA ASP A 548 -11.94 18.47 15.16
C ASP A 548 -11.39 19.20 16.41
N GLY A 549 -11.09 18.47 17.48
CA GLY A 549 -10.47 19.02 18.70
C GLY A 549 -8.94 19.05 18.68
N TRP A 550 -8.30 18.66 17.57
CA TRP A 550 -6.85 18.67 17.44
C TRP A 550 -6.37 19.97 16.80
N THR A 551 -5.27 20.51 17.33
CA THR A 551 -4.56 21.68 16.82
C THR A 551 -3.05 21.41 16.82
N LEU A 552 -2.28 22.31 16.25
CA LEU A 552 -0.81 22.22 16.30
C LEU A 552 -0.30 22.26 17.76
N GLU A 553 -0.90 23.13 18.58
CA GLU A 553 -0.59 23.25 20.01
C GLU A 553 -0.92 21.95 20.75
N LYS A 554 -2.06 21.33 20.45
CA LYS A 554 -2.43 20.04 21.04
C LYS A 554 -1.48 18.91 20.66
N CYS A 555 -0.95 18.92 19.44
CA CYS A 555 0.10 17.98 19.03
C CYS A 555 1.37 18.17 19.85
N HIS A 556 1.83 19.41 20.03
CA HIS A 556 3.00 19.74 20.85
C HIS A 556 2.80 19.37 22.32
N GLU A 557 1.64 19.70 22.88
CA GLU A 557 1.27 19.36 24.25
C GLU A 557 1.33 17.84 24.48
N THR A 558 0.68 17.07 23.61
CA THR A 558 0.64 15.61 23.67
C THR A 558 2.02 14.98 23.60
N ALA A 559 2.88 15.48 22.74
CA ALA A 559 4.27 15.03 22.65
C ALA A 559 5.08 15.41 23.89
N GLY A 560 4.89 16.62 24.42
CA GLY A 560 5.51 17.09 25.65
C GLY A 560 5.11 16.26 26.86
N GLN A 561 3.83 15.95 27.00
CA GLN A 561 3.29 15.09 28.08
C GLN A 561 3.94 13.70 28.07
N LEU A 562 4.11 13.08 26.87
CA LEU A 562 4.78 11.79 26.76
C LEU A 562 6.27 11.91 27.17
N ARG A 563 6.99 12.92 26.69
CA ARG A 563 8.40 13.13 27.09
C ARG A 563 8.54 13.32 28.59
N THR A 564 7.68 14.12 29.20
CA THR A 564 7.66 14.33 30.66
C THR A 564 7.39 13.03 31.41
N ALA A 565 6.39 12.23 30.99
CA ALA A 565 6.08 10.94 31.61
C ALA A 565 7.23 9.93 31.52
N LEU A 566 8.08 10.08 30.53
CA LEU A 566 9.26 9.25 30.33
C LEU A 566 10.54 9.87 30.88
N GLU A 567 10.47 11.04 31.57
CA GLU A 567 11.61 11.81 32.05
C GLU A 567 12.63 12.13 30.95
N LEU A 568 12.11 12.45 29.75
CA LEU A 568 12.90 12.86 28.59
C LEU A 568 12.93 14.39 28.47
N PRO A 569 13.93 14.98 27.77
CA PRO A 569 14.04 16.42 27.59
C PRO A 569 12.80 17.03 26.89
N ASN A 570 12.38 18.21 27.39
CA ASN A 570 11.32 19.04 26.79
C ASN A 570 11.85 20.40 26.30
N SER A 571 13.15 20.70 26.49
CA SER A 571 13.78 21.89 25.94
C SER A 571 14.27 21.61 24.51
N PHE A 572 14.01 22.56 23.60
CA PHE A 572 14.54 22.48 22.25
C PHE A 572 16.04 22.71 22.21
N SER A 573 16.75 21.94 21.39
CA SER A 573 18.17 22.08 21.12
C SER A 573 18.46 21.96 19.64
N GLU A 574 19.12 22.95 19.06
CA GLU A 574 19.52 22.92 17.65
C GLU A 574 20.47 21.75 17.34
N SER A 575 21.27 21.32 18.32
CA SER A 575 22.15 20.15 18.16
C SER A 575 21.38 18.84 17.92
N HIS A 576 20.09 18.78 18.31
CA HIS A 576 19.21 17.62 18.09
C HIS A 576 18.37 17.71 16.81
N ALA A 577 18.43 18.82 16.10
CA ALA A 577 17.61 19.08 14.92
C ALA A 577 18.24 18.54 13.63
N HIS A 578 18.66 17.27 13.63
CA HIS A 578 19.24 16.62 12.44
C HIS A 578 18.23 16.19 11.38
N SER A 579 16.94 16.36 11.65
CA SER A 579 15.83 16.11 10.73
C SER A 579 14.87 17.30 10.77
N SER A 580 13.88 17.30 9.87
CA SER A 580 12.82 18.33 9.90
C SER A 580 12.14 18.34 11.27
N SER A 581 12.09 19.51 11.90
CA SER A 581 11.49 19.73 13.22
C SER A 581 10.31 20.69 13.11
N LEU A 582 9.20 20.39 13.77
CA LEU A 582 8.05 21.29 13.85
C LEU A 582 8.39 22.59 14.57
N GLN A 583 9.35 22.58 15.49
CA GLN A 583 9.82 23.82 16.16
C GLN A 583 10.52 24.78 15.20
N GLN A 584 11.08 24.28 14.11
CA GLN A 584 11.73 25.06 13.06
C GLN A 584 10.82 25.32 11.88
N MET A 585 9.56 24.87 11.93
CA MET A 585 8.60 25.12 10.87
C MET A 585 8.39 26.62 10.68
N LEU A 586 8.58 27.10 9.47
CA LEU A 586 8.28 28.48 9.12
C LEU A 586 6.77 28.71 9.08
N ASN A 587 6.34 29.92 9.43
CA ASN A 587 4.93 30.26 9.51
C ASN A 587 4.18 29.88 8.22
N PRO A 588 3.05 29.19 8.35
CA PRO A 588 2.26 28.78 7.21
C PRO A 588 1.79 29.95 6.35
N VAL A 589 1.80 29.74 5.05
CA VAL A 589 1.09 30.60 4.11
C VAL A 589 -0.21 29.91 3.74
N GLU A 590 -1.33 30.61 3.91
CA GLU A 590 -2.66 30.11 3.58
C GLU A 590 -3.33 31.02 2.56
N VAL A 591 -3.90 30.41 1.50
CA VAL A 591 -4.60 31.13 0.44
C VAL A 591 -5.86 30.34 0.06
N ALA A 592 -7.01 31.01 0.13
CA ALA A 592 -8.29 30.43 -0.28
C ALA A 592 -8.53 30.63 -1.78
N PHE A 593 -9.12 29.64 -2.41
CA PHE A 593 -9.57 29.64 -3.80
C PHE A 593 -11.06 29.29 -3.85
N SER A 594 -11.88 30.17 -4.38
CA SER A 594 -13.31 29.90 -4.63
C SER A 594 -13.54 29.21 -5.98
N TRP A 595 -12.67 28.32 -6.36
CA TRP A 595 -12.68 27.64 -7.65
C TRP A 595 -13.29 26.25 -7.54
N PRO A 596 -14.12 25.81 -8.50
CA PRO A 596 -14.80 24.50 -8.39
C PRO A 596 -13.87 23.29 -8.64
N ASN A 597 -12.80 23.48 -9.43
CA ASN A 597 -11.95 22.38 -9.89
C ASN A 597 -10.56 22.42 -9.25
N VAL A 598 -10.24 21.39 -8.49
CA VAL A 598 -8.95 21.25 -7.82
C VAL A 598 -7.75 21.15 -8.77
N TRP A 599 -7.95 20.65 -9.99
CA TRP A 599 -6.89 20.59 -10.99
C TRP A 599 -6.43 21.98 -11.41
N HIS A 600 -7.36 22.93 -11.50
CA HIS A 600 -7.05 24.32 -11.77
C HIS A 600 -6.29 24.97 -10.61
N VAL A 601 -6.64 24.64 -9.35
CA VAL A 601 -5.90 25.10 -8.17
C VAL A 601 -4.47 24.53 -8.16
N LEU A 602 -4.31 23.22 -8.47
CA LEU A 602 -2.99 22.60 -8.61
C LEU A 602 -2.14 23.23 -9.72
N ASP A 603 -2.79 23.67 -10.81
CA ASP A 603 -2.10 24.40 -11.88
C ASP A 603 -1.57 25.74 -11.36
N GLN A 604 -2.37 26.50 -10.61
CA GLN A 604 -1.94 27.78 -10.02
C GLN A 604 -0.83 27.61 -8.98
N VAL A 605 -0.92 26.58 -8.16
CA VAL A 605 0.16 26.18 -7.23
C VAL A 605 1.45 25.92 -8.00
N GLY A 606 1.37 25.15 -9.09
CA GLY A 606 2.51 24.88 -9.96
C GLY A 606 3.10 26.12 -10.61
N PHE A 607 2.24 27.06 -11.08
CA PHE A 607 2.68 28.32 -11.63
C PHE A 607 3.42 29.17 -10.61
N ALA A 608 2.86 29.34 -9.41
CA ALA A 608 3.49 30.14 -8.35
C ALA A 608 4.84 29.56 -7.95
N TYR A 609 4.91 28.24 -7.82
CA TYR A 609 6.17 27.54 -7.55
C TYR A 609 7.19 27.72 -8.69
N GLN A 610 6.76 27.59 -9.94
CA GLN A 610 7.60 27.78 -11.12
C GLN A 610 8.10 29.21 -11.26
N ALA A 611 7.23 30.22 -11.01
CA ALA A 611 7.58 31.63 -11.07
C ALA A 611 8.73 31.96 -10.11
N PHE A 612 8.61 31.52 -8.86
CA PHE A 612 9.70 31.66 -7.89
C PHE A 612 10.98 30.94 -8.35
N ALA A 613 10.85 29.68 -8.80
CA ALA A 613 12.00 28.90 -9.25
C ALA A 613 12.69 29.51 -10.47
N LYS A 614 11.99 30.25 -11.33
CA LYS A 614 12.57 30.97 -12.49
C LYS A 614 13.32 32.24 -12.05
N LYS A 615 12.84 32.97 -11.03
CA LYS A 615 13.52 34.13 -10.44
C LYS A 615 14.94 33.80 -10.02
N TYR A 616 15.17 32.59 -9.49
CA TYR A 616 16.46 32.08 -9.02
C TYR A 616 17.09 31.04 -9.96
N LYS A 617 16.89 31.16 -11.27
CA LYS A 617 17.32 30.14 -12.27
C LYS A 617 18.81 29.82 -12.23
N HIS A 618 19.64 30.81 -11.95
CA HIS A 618 21.11 30.70 -11.97
C HIS A 618 21.75 30.76 -10.58
N GLN A 619 20.96 30.76 -9.52
CA GLN A 619 21.44 30.95 -8.14
C GLN A 619 21.50 29.61 -7.40
N ARG A 620 22.57 29.44 -6.61
CA ARG A 620 22.81 28.21 -5.81
C ARG A 620 21.77 28.04 -4.72
N GLU A 621 21.24 29.14 -4.19
CA GLU A 621 20.20 29.20 -3.15
C GLU A 621 18.95 28.41 -3.51
N LYS A 622 18.67 28.26 -4.79
CA LYS A 622 17.57 27.42 -5.28
C LYS A 622 17.66 25.95 -4.84
N MET A 623 18.85 25.49 -4.43
CA MET A 623 19.04 24.15 -3.90
C MET A 623 18.28 23.93 -2.59
N ALA A 624 18.01 25.00 -1.84
CA ALA A 624 17.17 24.95 -0.66
C ALA A 624 15.76 24.40 -0.92
N LEU A 625 15.28 24.41 -2.17
CA LEU A 625 14.01 23.78 -2.56
C LEU A 625 14.12 22.28 -2.83
N GLY A 626 15.24 21.64 -2.54
CA GLY A 626 15.50 20.21 -2.75
C GLY A 626 16.35 19.90 -3.99
N LEU A 627 16.87 18.69 -4.04
CA LEU A 627 17.81 18.19 -5.06
C LEU A 627 17.27 16.89 -5.70
N PRO A 628 17.69 16.53 -6.95
CA PRO A 628 18.56 17.29 -7.85
C PRO A 628 17.84 18.48 -8.50
N ARG A 629 18.59 19.53 -8.81
CA ARG A 629 18.10 20.69 -9.53
C ARG A 629 19.09 21.10 -10.63
N ARG A 630 18.54 21.64 -11.71
CA ARG A 630 19.34 22.23 -12.78
C ARG A 630 19.63 23.69 -12.47
N ILE A 631 20.88 24.08 -12.48
CA ILE A 631 21.35 25.43 -12.24
C ILE A 631 22.20 25.85 -13.44
N GLY A 632 21.82 26.97 -14.07
CA GLY A 632 22.59 27.54 -15.18
C GLY A 632 22.41 26.89 -16.56
N ASN A 633 23.19 27.39 -17.55
CA ASN A 633 23.34 26.88 -18.89
C ASN A 633 24.85 26.89 -19.28
N PRO A 634 25.50 25.77 -19.59
CA PRO A 634 24.94 24.45 -19.71
C PRO A 634 24.48 23.93 -18.34
N VAL A 635 23.42 23.15 -18.37
CA VAL A 635 22.81 22.62 -17.15
C VAL A 635 23.73 21.57 -16.53
N GLN A 636 24.33 21.88 -15.40
CA GLN A 636 25.02 20.88 -14.61
C GLN A 636 24.00 20.10 -13.77
N GLY A 637 23.97 18.79 -13.98
CA GLY A 637 22.84 17.96 -13.60
C GLY A 637 22.59 17.80 -12.11
N THR A 638 23.60 17.58 -11.31
CA THR A 638 23.47 17.36 -9.86
C THR A 638 24.46 18.24 -9.13
N PHE A 639 23.98 18.94 -8.14
CA PHE A 639 24.83 19.55 -7.16
C PHE A 639 25.11 18.52 -6.06
N ASN A 640 26.37 18.32 -5.77
CA ASN A 640 26.76 17.53 -4.62
C ASN A 640 26.94 18.54 -3.46
N PRO A 641 25.96 18.61 -2.52
CA PRO A 641 26.10 19.54 -1.40
C PRO A 641 27.28 19.12 -0.55
N ALA A 642 27.87 20.09 0.13
CA ALA A 642 29.01 19.84 1.00
C ALA A 642 28.72 18.70 1.99
N PRO A 643 29.69 17.81 2.29
CA PRO A 643 29.50 16.76 3.28
C PRO A 643 28.92 17.36 4.60
N PRO A 644 28.01 16.65 5.24
CA PRO A 644 27.73 15.23 5.11
C PRO A 644 26.42 14.89 4.37
N VAL A 645 25.98 15.66 3.40
CA VAL A 645 24.58 15.63 3.01
C VAL A 645 24.19 14.50 2.09
N THR A 646 24.89 14.13 1.07
CA THR A 646 24.57 12.91 0.30
C THR A 646 25.72 12.49 -0.58
N THR A 647 25.83 11.20 -0.83
CA THR A 647 26.67 10.63 -1.89
C THR A 647 26.09 10.82 -3.28
N ASN A 648 24.77 10.99 -3.41
CA ASN A 648 24.04 10.98 -4.68
C ASN A 648 23.43 12.35 -5.06
N GLY A 649 23.68 13.40 -4.29
CA GLY A 649 23.14 14.74 -4.55
C GLY A 649 21.62 14.83 -4.50
N ARG A 650 20.95 13.93 -3.73
CA ARG A 650 19.51 13.92 -3.54
C ARG A 650 19.13 14.56 -2.20
N CYS A 651 18.12 15.41 -2.20
CA CYS A 651 17.46 15.90 -1.01
C CYS A 651 16.02 16.26 -1.34
N SER A 652 15.07 15.75 -0.60
CA SER A 652 13.66 16.09 -0.83
C SER A 652 13.41 17.56 -0.52
N SER A 653 12.40 18.15 -1.16
CA SER A 653 12.04 19.55 -0.88
C SER A 653 11.62 19.73 0.58
N PRO A 654 12.14 20.75 1.28
CA PRO A 654 11.67 21.08 2.64
C PRO A 654 10.31 21.80 2.63
N VAL A 655 9.79 22.17 1.46
CA VAL A 655 8.48 22.81 1.29
C VAL A 655 7.42 21.75 1.17
N HIS A 656 6.39 21.85 2.00
CA HIS A 656 5.20 21.02 1.95
C HIS A 656 4.00 21.88 1.56
N ILE A 657 3.25 21.46 0.57
CA ILE A 657 2.03 22.10 0.12
C ILE A 657 0.89 21.12 0.34
N HIS A 658 -0.10 21.55 1.10
CA HIS A 658 -1.31 20.82 1.39
C HIS A 658 -2.52 21.61 0.87
N ILE A 659 -3.55 20.93 0.40
CA ILE A 659 -4.78 21.56 -0.07
C ILE A 659 -5.95 20.91 0.66
N ASP A 660 -6.68 21.75 1.41
CA ASP A 660 -7.92 21.36 2.08
C ASP A 660 -9.13 21.70 1.23
N ARG A 661 -10.18 20.91 1.34
CA ARG A 661 -11.48 21.27 0.83
C ARG A 661 -12.20 22.17 1.84
N ARG A 662 -12.80 23.26 1.37
CA ARG A 662 -13.61 24.18 2.17
C ARG A 662 -14.97 24.39 1.50
N ASP A 663 -15.93 24.92 2.25
CA ASP A 663 -17.22 25.27 1.70
C ASP A 663 -17.03 26.28 0.56
N GLY A 664 -17.44 25.88 -0.65
CA GLY A 664 -17.33 26.69 -1.85
C GLY A 664 -15.96 26.76 -2.51
N GLY A 665 -14.95 25.96 -2.06
CA GLY A 665 -13.63 26.03 -2.69
C GLY A 665 -12.53 25.22 -1.99
N TRP A 666 -11.32 25.80 -1.98
CA TRP A 666 -10.10 25.13 -1.54
C TRP A 666 -9.23 26.08 -0.71
N LEU A 667 -8.54 25.54 0.29
CA LEU A 667 -7.51 26.24 1.04
C LEU A 667 -6.14 25.62 0.73
N VAL A 668 -5.29 26.40 0.07
CA VAL A 668 -3.88 26.00 -0.16
C VAL A 668 -3.06 26.45 1.02
N ARG A 669 -2.39 25.51 1.67
CA ARG A 669 -1.46 25.75 2.78
C ARG A 669 -0.07 25.36 2.38
N ALA A 670 0.93 26.22 2.58
CA ALA A 670 2.33 25.95 2.34
C ALA A 670 3.14 26.20 3.60
N VAL A 671 3.99 25.24 3.97
CA VAL A 671 4.95 25.33 5.07
C VAL A 671 6.33 24.93 4.57
N ALA A 672 7.37 25.38 5.28
CA ALA A 672 8.73 24.94 5.01
C ALA A 672 9.46 24.58 6.31
N PHE A 673 10.27 23.52 6.22
CA PHE A 673 11.10 23.03 7.31
C PHE A 673 12.57 23.23 6.95
N PRO A 674 13.26 24.28 7.47
CA PRO A 674 14.70 24.39 7.33
C PRO A 674 15.34 23.15 7.96
N ALA A 675 15.94 22.27 7.14
CA ALA A 675 16.64 21.11 7.65
C ALA A 675 18.09 21.50 7.99
N ALA A 676 18.60 20.99 9.09
CA ALA A 676 19.98 21.25 9.56
C ALA A 676 21.07 20.90 8.54
N ARG A 677 20.72 20.23 7.46
CA ARG A 677 21.64 19.77 6.41
C ARG A 677 21.44 20.39 5.05
N LEU A 678 20.68 21.45 4.96
CA LEU A 678 20.69 22.27 3.76
C LEU A 678 22.04 23.02 3.69
N PRO A 679 22.62 23.15 2.47
CA PRO A 679 23.82 23.95 2.31
C PRO A 679 23.56 25.37 2.82
N ASP A 680 24.39 25.90 3.70
CA ASP A 680 24.22 27.22 4.31
C ASP A 680 22.82 27.38 4.92
N LEU A 681 22.62 26.88 6.15
CA LEU A 681 21.30 26.85 6.81
C LEU A 681 20.70 28.24 6.93
N ASP A 682 21.51 29.27 7.24
CA ASP A 682 21.01 30.65 7.42
C ASP A 682 20.52 31.23 6.09
N ALA A 683 21.30 31.09 5.03
CA ALA A 683 20.87 31.49 3.69
C ALA A 683 19.67 30.66 3.22
N SER A 684 19.65 29.35 3.52
CA SER A 684 18.53 28.45 3.21
C SER A 684 17.26 28.87 3.96
N THR A 685 17.36 29.24 5.23
CA THR A 685 16.22 29.73 6.03
C THR A 685 15.69 31.04 5.47
N THR A 686 16.55 32.00 5.16
CA THR A 686 16.18 33.28 4.52
C THR A 686 15.54 33.06 3.16
N PHE A 687 16.12 32.17 2.36
CA PHE A 687 15.59 31.81 1.05
C PHE A 687 14.20 31.16 1.15
N LEU A 688 14.00 30.25 2.10
CA LEU A 688 12.71 29.59 2.32
C LEU A 688 11.64 30.55 2.83
N LYS A 689 11.99 31.52 3.69
CA LYS A 689 11.10 32.63 4.07
C LYS A 689 10.71 33.47 2.86
N GLY A 690 11.68 33.80 2.01
CA GLY A 690 11.44 34.50 0.74
C GLY A 690 10.54 33.71 -0.21
N PHE A 691 10.75 32.37 -0.26
CA PHE A 691 9.88 31.48 -1.03
C PHE A 691 8.43 31.54 -0.54
N LEU A 692 8.21 31.34 0.76
CA LEU A 692 6.84 31.34 1.32
C LEU A 692 6.13 32.69 1.06
N LYS A 693 6.85 33.80 1.23
CA LYS A 693 6.30 35.13 0.96
C LYS A 693 5.92 35.29 -0.53
N ASP A 694 6.88 35.13 -1.44
CA ASP A 694 6.67 35.36 -2.87
C ASP A 694 5.62 34.36 -3.44
N PHE A 695 5.67 33.12 -3.00
CA PHE A 695 4.70 32.08 -3.35
C PHE A 695 3.28 32.43 -2.87
N GLY A 696 3.16 32.88 -1.62
CA GLY A 696 1.90 33.29 -1.04
C GLY A 696 1.31 34.52 -1.75
N ASP A 697 2.14 35.54 -2.02
CA ASP A 697 1.72 36.76 -2.72
C ASP A 697 1.28 36.44 -4.16
N ASP A 698 1.99 35.54 -4.87
CA ASP A 698 1.60 35.12 -6.20
C ASP A 698 0.31 34.28 -6.19
N LEU A 699 0.15 33.40 -5.20
CA LEU A 699 -1.11 32.64 -5.05
C LEU A 699 -2.30 33.54 -4.73
N ARG A 700 -2.17 34.54 -3.87
CA ARG A 700 -3.26 35.50 -3.58
C ARG A 700 -3.68 36.26 -4.82
N ARG A 701 -2.73 36.71 -5.65
CA ARG A 701 -3.06 37.32 -6.96
C ARG A 701 -3.82 36.37 -7.84
N ARG A 702 -3.42 35.10 -7.90
CA ARG A 702 -4.03 34.05 -8.71
C ARG A 702 -5.41 33.62 -8.22
N SER A 703 -5.64 33.60 -6.90
CA SER A 703 -6.94 33.24 -6.33
C SER A 703 -8.05 34.27 -6.66
N ASN A 704 -7.66 35.51 -6.95
CA ASN A 704 -8.58 36.59 -7.36
C ASN A 704 -8.92 36.58 -8.85
N LEU A 705 -8.29 35.70 -9.66
CA LEU A 705 -8.62 35.52 -11.07
C LEU A 705 -9.94 34.75 -11.22
N GLN A 706 -10.62 34.94 -12.33
CA GLN A 706 -11.76 34.07 -12.64
C GLN A 706 -11.31 32.66 -12.94
N PRO A 707 -12.01 31.63 -12.41
CA PRO A 707 -11.69 30.27 -12.73
C PRO A 707 -11.90 30.02 -14.23
N PRO A 708 -11.09 29.16 -14.87
CA PRO A 708 -11.33 28.74 -16.23
C PRO A 708 -12.74 28.15 -16.37
N PRO A 709 -13.42 28.32 -17.50
CA PRO A 709 -14.74 27.74 -17.70
C PRO A 709 -14.67 26.23 -17.50
N SER A 710 -15.53 25.69 -16.66
CA SER A 710 -15.66 24.25 -16.47
C SER A 710 -16.10 23.65 -17.80
N ALA A 711 -15.42 22.60 -18.28
CA ALA A 711 -16.01 21.78 -19.33
C ALA A 711 -17.38 21.30 -18.85
N PRO A 712 -18.41 21.25 -19.71
CA PRO A 712 -19.71 20.79 -19.30
C PRO A 712 -19.53 19.37 -18.71
N SER A 713 -19.80 19.23 -17.43
CA SER A 713 -19.92 17.93 -16.79
C SER A 713 -20.94 17.13 -17.58
N PRO A 714 -20.71 15.88 -17.94
CA PRO A 714 -21.80 15.07 -18.48
C PRO A 714 -22.88 15.07 -17.42
N SER A 715 -24.01 15.67 -17.75
CA SER A 715 -25.16 15.89 -16.88
C SER A 715 -25.58 14.58 -16.25
N ARG A 716 -25.51 14.50 -14.92
CA ARG A 716 -26.00 13.38 -14.12
C ARG A 716 -27.52 13.41 -13.89
N ASP A 717 -28.25 14.36 -14.53
CA ASP A 717 -29.69 14.44 -14.48
C ASP A 717 -30.28 14.10 -15.84
N ALA A 718 -30.34 12.80 -16.12
CA ALA A 718 -31.37 12.26 -16.96
C ALA A 718 -31.99 11.08 -16.22
N THR A 719 -33.08 11.33 -15.54
CA THR A 719 -34.12 10.34 -15.21
C THR A 719 -34.25 9.35 -16.37
N ARG A 720 -33.69 8.15 -16.21
CA ARG A 720 -33.87 7.07 -17.16
C ARG A 720 -35.33 6.63 -17.18
N GLN A 721 -36.14 7.28 -18.02
CA GLN A 721 -37.28 6.61 -18.63
C GLN A 721 -36.72 5.53 -19.57
N HIS A 722 -37.16 4.31 -19.37
CA HIS A 722 -36.79 3.17 -20.22
C HIS A 722 -37.17 3.43 -21.66
N ALA A 723 -36.22 3.85 -22.49
CA ALA A 723 -36.29 3.68 -23.93
C ALA A 723 -35.64 2.32 -24.28
N PRO A 724 -36.17 1.58 -25.27
CA PRO A 724 -35.59 0.31 -25.67
C PRO A 724 -34.15 0.49 -26.15
N ALA A 725 -33.27 -0.44 -25.78
CA ALA A 725 -31.86 -0.41 -26.13
C ALA A 725 -31.68 -0.24 -27.63
N PRO A 726 -30.82 0.66 -28.13
CA PRO A 726 -30.45 0.73 -29.52
C PRO A 726 -29.75 -0.59 -29.92
N PRO A 727 -29.91 -1.05 -31.16
CA PRO A 727 -29.28 -2.27 -31.63
C PRO A 727 -27.76 -2.16 -31.46
N ALA A 728 -27.15 -3.26 -30.98
CA ALA A 728 -25.71 -3.34 -30.78
C ALA A 728 -25.00 -2.96 -32.08
N GLY A 729 -24.16 -1.95 -32.02
CA GLY A 729 -23.27 -1.58 -33.12
C GLY A 729 -22.33 -2.74 -33.45
N PRO A 730 -21.80 -2.83 -34.67
CA PRO A 730 -20.98 -3.94 -35.11
C PRO A 730 -19.79 -4.12 -34.17
N SER A 731 -19.63 -5.34 -33.61
CA SER A 731 -18.51 -5.72 -32.75
C SER A 731 -17.18 -5.55 -33.51
N LEU A 732 -16.20 -4.92 -32.88
CA LEU A 732 -14.85 -4.82 -33.44
C LEU A 732 -14.29 -6.21 -33.67
N PRO A 733 -13.66 -6.48 -34.83
CA PRO A 733 -13.02 -7.75 -35.10
C PRO A 733 -11.78 -7.95 -34.23
N SER A 734 -11.50 -9.19 -33.84
CA SER A 734 -10.34 -9.56 -33.03
C SER A 734 -9.09 -9.84 -33.88
N ALA A 735 -7.90 -9.70 -33.28
CA ALA A 735 -6.67 -10.07 -33.97
C ALA A 735 -6.69 -11.55 -34.41
N GLY A 736 -6.40 -11.80 -35.67
CA GLY A 736 -6.49 -13.11 -36.30
C GLY A 736 -7.78 -13.36 -37.07
N ASP A 737 -8.80 -12.52 -36.96
CA ASP A 737 -10.06 -12.68 -37.70
C ASP A 737 -9.89 -12.29 -39.18
N PRO A 738 -10.41 -13.05 -40.13
CA PRO A 738 -10.53 -12.63 -41.53
C PRO A 738 -11.68 -11.61 -41.66
N VAL A 739 -11.41 -10.51 -42.29
CA VAL A 739 -12.35 -9.39 -42.51
C VAL A 739 -12.30 -8.91 -43.93
N ASP A 740 -13.43 -8.48 -44.46
CA ASP A 740 -13.46 -7.80 -45.74
C ASP A 740 -13.13 -6.33 -45.57
N ALA A 741 -12.16 -5.88 -46.32
CA ALA A 741 -11.65 -4.49 -46.27
C ALA A 741 -11.41 -3.94 -47.68
N VAL A 742 -11.57 -2.63 -47.82
CA VAL A 742 -11.40 -1.94 -49.09
C VAL A 742 -10.04 -1.23 -49.10
N LEU A 743 -9.29 -1.42 -50.19
CA LEU A 743 -8.01 -0.74 -50.40
C LEU A 743 -8.25 0.77 -50.60
N LEU A 744 -7.42 1.59 -49.95
CA LEU A 744 -7.49 3.03 -50.02
C LEU A 744 -6.44 3.62 -51.00
N GLU A 745 -6.75 4.75 -51.63
CA GLU A 745 -5.80 5.52 -52.42
C GLU A 745 -4.63 6.02 -51.57
N GLU A 746 -4.94 6.33 -50.29
CA GLU A 746 -3.95 6.79 -49.33
C GLU A 746 -2.99 5.68 -48.95
N LYS A 747 -1.69 5.91 -49.23
CA LYS A 747 -0.62 4.99 -48.84
C LYS A 747 -0.01 5.32 -47.49
N THR A 748 0.68 4.38 -46.89
CA THR A 748 1.53 4.62 -45.72
C THR A 748 2.71 5.52 -46.07
N LYS A 749 3.35 6.15 -45.11
CA LYS A 749 4.57 6.98 -45.31
C LYS A 749 5.74 6.23 -46.05
N LYS A 750 5.67 4.90 -46.05
CA LYS A 750 6.65 4.03 -46.76
C LYS A 750 6.11 3.45 -48.08
N GLY A 751 5.00 4.00 -48.61
CA GLY A 751 4.38 3.57 -49.86
C GLY A 751 3.50 2.33 -49.79
N GLY A 752 3.34 1.71 -48.60
CA GLY A 752 2.51 0.52 -48.43
C GLY A 752 1.02 0.81 -48.47
N TRP A 753 0.19 -0.22 -48.76
CA TRP A 753 -1.25 -0.11 -48.81
C TRP A 753 -1.89 0.17 -47.44
N LYS A 754 -2.96 0.97 -47.43
CA LYS A 754 -3.95 1.09 -46.37
C LYS A 754 -5.26 0.48 -46.82
N ALA A 755 -6.04 -0.05 -45.85
CA ALA A 755 -7.38 -0.57 -46.09
C ALA A 755 -8.37 -0.06 -45.05
N ARG A 756 -9.66 -0.09 -45.39
CA ARG A 756 -10.77 0.25 -44.51
C ARG A 756 -11.67 -0.95 -44.28
N HIS A 757 -11.94 -1.29 -43.04
CA HIS A 757 -12.94 -2.26 -42.63
C HIS A 757 -14.32 -1.64 -42.72
N GLU A 758 -15.14 -2.08 -43.67
CA GLU A 758 -16.44 -1.44 -43.95
C GLU A 758 -17.40 -1.44 -42.75
N PRO A 759 -17.58 -2.54 -41.99
CA PRO A 759 -18.52 -2.56 -40.86
C PRO A 759 -18.19 -1.59 -39.73
N SER A 760 -16.90 -1.36 -39.43
CA SER A 760 -16.47 -0.47 -38.33
C SER A 760 -16.04 0.92 -38.81
N GLY A 761 -15.85 1.11 -40.11
CA GLY A 761 -15.32 2.35 -40.67
C GLY A 761 -13.83 2.62 -40.37
N LEU A 762 -13.18 1.77 -39.60
CA LEU A 762 -11.78 1.94 -39.22
C LEU A 762 -10.83 1.72 -40.37
N THR A 763 -9.80 2.54 -40.45
CA THR A 763 -8.76 2.47 -41.48
C THR A 763 -7.40 2.16 -40.87
N GLY A 764 -6.55 1.44 -41.60
CA GLY A 764 -5.22 1.11 -41.13
C GLY A 764 -4.30 0.50 -42.17
N PRO A 765 -2.99 0.36 -41.84
CA PRO A 765 -1.99 -0.16 -42.75
C PRO A 765 -2.11 -1.68 -42.90
N ILE A 766 -1.73 -2.18 -44.10
CA ILE A 766 -1.46 -3.58 -44.34
C ILE A 766 0.04 -3.83 -44.07
N GLN A 767 0.35 -4.60 -43.05
CA GLN A 767 1.72 -4.77 -42.53
C GLN A 767 2.66 -5.43 -43.54
N ASN A 768 2.18 -6.48 -44.21
CA ASN A 768 2.88 -7.16 -45.33
C ASN A 768 2.35 -6.71 -46.70
N SER A 769 2.32 -5.41 -46.91
CA SER A 769 1.73 -4.78 -48.11
C SER A 769 2.42 -5.21 -49.41
N ALA A 770 3.63 -5.75 -49.36
CA ALA A 770 4.34 -6.30 -50.54
C ALA A 770 3.69 -7.60 -51.06
N ASP A 771 2.93 -8.30 -50.21
CA ASP A 771 2.26 -9.56 -50.58
C ASP A 771 0.92 -9.31 -51.25
N VAL A 772 0.44 -8.07 -51.28
CA VAL A 772 -0.78 -7.70 -52.00
C VAL A 772 -0.51 -7.76 -53.50
N PRO A 773 -1.31 -8.50 -54.31
CA PRO A 773 -1.05 -8.63 -55.75
C PRO A 773 -0.92 -7.29 -56.47
N ALA A 774 0.00 -7.22 -57.41
CA ALA A 774 0.37 -5.95 -58.10
C ALA A 774 -0.75 -5.42 -59.03
N ASP A 775 -1.73 -6.23 -59.38
CA ASP A 775 -2.87 -5.90 -60.21
C ASP A 775 -3.99 -5.18 -59.44
N ARG A 776 -3.89 -5.09 -58.08
CA ARG A 776 -4.92 -4.48 -57.24
C ARG A 776 -4.86 -2.96 -57.28
N LYS A 777 -6.06 -2.38 -57.27
CA LYS A 777 -6.27 -0.92 -57.32
C LYS A 777 -7.01 -0.43 -56.05
N ALA A 778 -6.89 0.86 -55.77
CA ALA A 778 -7.69 1.52 -54.77
C ALA A 778 -9.18 1.32 -55.09
N GLY A 779 -9.97 0.99 -54.08
CA GLY A 779 -11.37 0.60 -54.23
C GLY A 779 -11.62 -0.93 -54.23
N ASP A 780 -10.59 -1.75 -54.48
CA ASP A 780 -10.73 -3.20 -54.46
C ASP A 780 -11.04 -3.73 -53.07
N LYS A 781 -12.00 -4.65 -52.99
CA LYS A 781 -12.32 -5.43 -51.78
C LYS A 781 -11.41 -6.63 -51.64
N LEU A 782 -10.80 -6.78 -50.50
CA LEU A 782 -9.93 -7.91 -50.18
C LEU A 782 -10.30 -8.47 -48.81
N THR A 783 -10.26 -9.81 -48.70
CA THR A 783 -10.30 -10.44 -47.37
C THR A 783 -8.89 -10.35 -46.75
N LEU A 784 -8.76 -9.57 -45.70
CA LEU A 784 -7.54 -9.37 -44.95
C LEU A 784 -7.64 -9.98 -43.55
N ILE A 785 -6.51 -10.32 -42.94
CA ILE A 785 -6.48 -10.76 -41.54
C ILE A 785 -6.22 -9.57 -40.64
N VAL A 786 -7.00 -9.42 -39.60
CA VAL A 786 -6.76 -8.38 -38.59
C VAL A 786 -5.45 -8.67 -37.84
N ALA A 787 -4.49 -7.80 -37.95
CA ALA A 787 -3.25 -7.88 -37.21
C ALA A 787 -3.38 -7.30 -35.79
N SER A 788 -4.12 -6.21 -35.66
CA SER A 788 -4.54 -5.62 -34.38
C SER A 788 -5.74 -4.70 -34.60
N ALA A 789 -6.64 -4.62 -33.62
CA ALA A 789 -7.77 -3.69 -33.65
C ALA A 789 -8.01 -3.10 -32.26
N ASN A 790 -8.28 -1.82 -32.21
CA ASN A 790 -8.78 -1.10 -31.03
C ASN A 790 -9.85 -0.08 -31.48
N PRO A 791 -10.61 0.55 -30.58
CA PRO A 791 -11.69 1.46 -30.97
C PRO A 791 -11.30 2.66 -31.87
N ARG A 792 -10.03 2.91 -32.10
CA ARG A 792 -9.54 4.07 -32.88
C ARG A 792 -8.72 3.68 -34.09
N GLU A 793 -8.16 2.48 -34.12
CA GLU A 793 -7.21 2.03 -35.14
C GLU A 793 -7.35 0.54 -35.42
N ILE A 794 -7.15 0.16 -36.67
CA ILE A 794 -7.06 -1.24 -37.10
C ILE A 794 -5.83 -1.41 -37.98
N ALA A 795 -5.12 -2.52 -37.82
CA ALA A 795 -4.05 -2.90 -38.74
C ALA A 795 -4.37 -4.26 -39.36
N PHE A 796 -4.02 -4.43 -40.61
CA PHE A 796 -4.27 -5.64 -41.38
C PHE A 796 -2.97 -6.31 -41.80
N ARG A 797 -3.07 -7.57 -42.16
CA ARG A 797 -2.07 -8.27 -42.98
C ARG A 797 -2.75 -9.05 -44.11
N TYR A 798 -2.04 -9.19 -45.23
CA TYR A 798 -2.50 -10.06 -46.31
C TYR A 798 -2.40 -11.52 -45.89
N PRO A 799 -3.39 -12.39 -46.23
CA PRO A 799 -3.38 -13.81 -45.85
C PRO A 799 -2.11 -14.54 -46.34
N THR A 800 -1.57 -15.42 -45.50
CA THR A 800 -0.47 -16.31 -45.86
C THR A 800 -0.98 -17.71 -46.20
N ALA A 801 -0.17 -18.55 -46.83
CA ALA A 801 -0.51 -19.97 -47.14
C ALA A 801 -0.93 -20.75 -45.87
N ALA A 802 -0.41 -20.38 -44.71
CA ALA A 802 -0.79 -20.96 -43.42
C ALA A 802 -2.21 -20.55 -42.97
N ASP A 803 -2.66 -19.36 -43.32
CA ASP A 803 -4.01 -18.88 -43.02
C ASP A 803 -5.02 -19.57 -43.93
N GLU A 804 -4.68 -19.81 -45.19
CA GLU A 804 -5.53 -20.54 -46.15
C GLU A 804 -5.69 -22.00 -45.72
N GLN A 805 -4.64 -22.64 -45.20
CA GLN A 805 -4.74 -24.02 -44.68
C GLN A 805 -5.59 -24.09 -43.40
N ARG A 806 -5.59 -23.06 -42.56
CA ARG A 806 -6.49 -22.97 -41.38
C ARG A 806 -7.95 -22.79 -41.80
N ALA A 807 -8.23 -22.01 -42.83
CA ALA A 807 -9.58 -21.79 -43.34
C ALA A 807 -10.22 -23.05 -43.94
N ARG A 808 -9.41 -24.02 -44.44
CA ARG A 808 -9.88 -25.30 -45.02
C ARG A 808 -10.18 -26.37 -43.99
N LYS A 809 -9.89 -26.22 -42.71
CA LYS A 809 -10.31 -27.14 -41.63
C LYS A 809 -11.74 -26.80 -41.19
N PRO A 810 -12.71 -27.75 -41.24
CA PRO A 810 -14.08 -27.49 -40.84
C PRO A 810 -14.15 -27.12 -39.36
N ARG A 811 -14.73 -25.96 -39.06
CA ARG A 811 -15.08 -25.56 -37.69
C ARG A 811 -16.10 -26.54 -37.12
N GLY A 812 -15.75 -27.27 -36.04
CA GLY A 812 -16.70 -28.11 -35.30
C GLY A 812 -17.89 -27.25 -34.81
N ARG A 813 -19.10 -27.69 -35.11
CA ARG A 813 -20.35 -27.03 -34.66
C ARG A 813 -20.38 -26.87 -33.14
N PRO A 814 -20.84 -25.76 -32.60
CA PRO A 814 -21.18 -25.67 -31.19
C PRO A 814 -22.35 -26.61 -30.89
N LYS A 815 -22.23 -27.40 -29.85
CA LYS A 815 -23.34 -28.26 -29.35
C LYS A 815 -24.44 -27.33 -28.81
N GLY A 816 -25.55 -27.34 -29.53
CA GLY A 816 -26.78 -26.66 -29.13
C GLY A 816 -27.40 -27.32 -27.92
N ASP A 817 -27.92 -26.50 -27.05
CA ASP A 817 -28.86 -26.82 -25.97
C ASP A 817 -29.99 -27.71 -26.48
N ARG A 818 -30.15 -28.89 -25.87
CA ARG A 818 -31.40 -29.63 -25.92
C ARG A 818 -31.98 -29.73 -24.53
N GLY A 819 -33.02 -28.91 -24.31
CA GLY A 819 -33.99 -29.18 -23.27
C GLY A 819 -34.65 -30.53 -23.49
N GLY A 820 -34.73 -31.33 -22.43
CA GLY A 820 -35.44 -32.60 -22.40
C GLY A 820 -36.17 -32.76 -21.08
N ALA A 821 -37.47 -32.84 -21.15
CA ALA A 821 -38.38 -33.10 -20.04
C ALA A 821 -38.37 -34.59 -19.61
N PRO A 822 -38.97 -34.95 -18.46
CA PRO A 822 -38.64 -36.13 -17.70
C PRO A 822 -39.50 -37.36 -18.06
N GLY A 823 -38.96 -38.56 -17.92
CA GLY A 823 -39.71 -39.79 -18.09
C GLY A 823 -39.00 -41.05 -17.61
N GLY A 824 -39.36 -41.55 -16.47
CA GLY A 824 -39.76 -42.88 -16.12
C GLY A 824 -38.78 -44.08 -16.13
N ARG A 825 -38.55 -44.60 -14.91
CA ARG A 825 -38.41 -45.99 -14.50
C ARG A 825 -37.46 -46.95 -15.30
N ARG A 826 -36.36 -47.32 -14.68
CA ARG A 826 -36.14 -48.60 -13.95
C ARG A 826 -34.81 -48.59 -13.24
#